data_a2fd7bfaf2fecf48e350eab76808478b
#
_entry.id   a2fd7bfaf2fecf48e350eab76808478b
#
_cell.length_a   1.000
_cell.length_b   1.000
_cell.length_c   1.000
_cell.angle_alpha   90.00
_cell.angle_beta   90.00
_cell.angle_gamma   90.00
#
_symmetry.space_group_name_H-M   'P 1'
#
loop_
_entity.id
_entity.type
_entity.pdbx_description
1 polymer ?
#
loop_
_entity_poly.entity_id
_entity_poly.type
_entity_poly.pdbx_seq_one_letter_code
_entity_poly.pdbx_strand_id
1 'polypeptide(L)'
;MKRKIFPKNSKPLPVAKRNVDNRIISSQNELKKLYLDTFKHRLRHRPIRDDFKELEILKEELCKRRLDFSKLNKSEAWDSEKLQKVLSSLKKNKSRDPFGLINELFKPGVGGADLEKSILAMFEKIKHEISFPEFMQFVNIVCIYKGKGDKMDLKNERGIFIVNVLKSIFMKMVWSEVYDTLDENMSDSNVGGRKKKSIRNHVFIINGIINDVINGKAEPIDVEIIDYRQCFDSMWLSESINDLFESGIKDDNLALIHAANAANLVAVQTPAGLTERVLIKEIVMQGEVTGPGQCSNQIDTFGKECLDQSKLLYNYKDGLGVPPLGMVDDVLAVSKCGVDSVLMNAFLNQKTTIKKLQFGPEKCHQLHVGKSKANCPDLYIDEWKLEKRNETETGIDNLMDVLADDCKIEMAEAEKYLGDVISVDGRNTKNIEAKVDKAQGIIKQLKGMMEEMCFGQFIFEVAIILRNSFFINGILTNLEASYGLTDSEIEKLEQCDEQLLRAILDCPSSTPKEMLYLELGVIPIRYIVMSRRLMFHHYILNEDKKSLINKFFKIQSRKPVKNDWSLTVRKNLETLKLNQNDDEIKEFSIYSYKKIVNSAIQKEAFNYLIRLKNSHSKIKHINYAKLEMQDYLMPSTFTADVARFAFLCRTRMVNVGANYKEGGKIKNPTCPVCKSPTEYDSQLHLMLCQTLNVNIVAGLKIPTYDDLFGKNLENRILVVQLLRRNYQKRNQLINQNREN
;
A
#
# COMPACT_ATOMS: atom_id res chain seq x y z
N MET A 1 -13.86 -5.50 13.63
CA MET A 1 -12.48 -5.77 13.98
C MET A 1 -11.48 -4.79 13.34
N LYS A 2 -11.36 -4.68 12.00
CA LYS A 2 -10.42 -3.73 11.34
C LYS A 2 -10.50 -2.27 11.83
N ARG A 3 -11.70 -1.72 12.15
CA ARG A 3 -11.88 -0.36 12.69
C ARG A 3 -11.53 -0.22 14.18
N LYS A 4 -11.59 -1.31 14.97
CA LYS A 4 -11.13 -1.31 16.37
C LYS A 4 -9.63 -1.58 16.48
N ILE A 5 -9.09 -2.41 15.57
CA ILE A 5 -7.68 -2.77 15.52
C ILE A 5 -6.82 -1.65 14.92
N PHE A 6 -7.34 -0.97 13.90
CA PHE A 6 -6.76 0.23 13.32
C PHE A 6 -7.85 1.32 13.35
N PRO A 7 -8.08 1.97 14.48
CA PRO A 7 -8.78 3.23 14.43
C PRO A 7 -8.02 4.05 13.39
N LYS A 8 -8.73 4.46 12.32
CA LYS A 8 -8.15 5.48 11.46
C LYS A 8 -7.69 6.55 12.43
N ASN A 9 -6.39 6.80 12.50
CA ASN A 9 -5.81 7.89 13.26
C ASN A 9 -6.18 9.23 12.59
N SER A 10 -7.45 9.42 12.31
CA SER A 10 -8.03 10.71 12.14
C SER A 10 -8.12 11.30 13.55
N LYS A 11 -6.98 11.81 14.04
CA LYS A 11 -7.08 12.79 15.11
C LYS A 11 -8.17 13.75 14.65
N PRO A 12 -9.18 14.02 15.49
CA PRO A 12 -10.28 14.89 15.09
C PRO A 12 -9.69 16.17 14.50
N LEU A 13 -10.30 16.63 13.40
CA LEU A 13 -9.89 17.89 12.80
C LEU A 13 -10.04 18.99 13.88
N PRO A 14 -9.11 19.95 13.94
CA PRO A 14 -9.23 21.07 14.86
C PRO A 14 -10.56 21.79 14.64
N VAL A 15 -11.19 22.22 15.72
CA VAL A 15 -12.43 23.02 15.69
C VAL A 15 -12.17 24.42 15.10
N ALA A 16 -10.92 24.84 15.05
CA ALA A 16 -10.50 26.10 14.42
C ALA A 16 -9.65 25.84 13.18
N LYS A 17 -9.72 26.74 12.21
CA LYS A 17 -8.96 26.71 10.95
C LYS A 17 -8.36 28.07 10.64
N ARG A 18 -7.32 28.08 9.81
CA ARG A 18 -6.71 29.31 9.30
C ARG A 18 -7.30 29.65 7.94
N ASN A 19 -7.73 30.90 7.74
CA ASN A 19 -8.18 31.38 6.44
C ASN A 19 -6.98 31.84 5.57
N VAL A 20 -7.26 32.31 4.36
CA VAL A 20 -6.25 32.79 3.41
C VAL A 20 -5.45 34.01 3.92
N ASP A 21 -6.00 34.79 4.84
CA ASP A 21 -5.34 35.94 5.47
C ASP A 21 -4.61 35.57 6.76
N ASN A 22 -4.35 34.28 7.00
CA ASN A 22 -3.72 33.72 8.21
C ASN A 22 -4.50 33.92 9.53
N ARG A 23 -5.75 34.42 9.47
CA ARG A 23 -6.61 34.57 10.65
C ARG A 23 -7.16 33.20 11.10
N ILE A 24 -7.17 32.97 12.39
CA ILE A 24 -7.76 31.77 12.99
C ILE A 24 -9.28 31.95 13.08
N ILE A 25 -10.02 31.05 12.45
CA ILE A 25 -11.49 30.99 12.44
C ILE A 25 -11.92 29.85 13.34
N SER A 26 -12.68 30.17 14.39
CA SER A 26 -13.25 29.20 15.37
C SER A 26 -14.76 29.32 15.54
N SER A 27 -15.37 30.40 15.06
CA SER A 27 -16.82 30.57 15.03
C SER A 27 -17.45 29.50 14.12
N GLN A 28 -18.53 28.83 14.59
CA GLN A 28 -19.17 27.74 13.86
C GLN A 28 -19.66 28.16 12.47
N ASN A 29 -20.26 29.33 12.34
CA ASN A 29 -20.79 29.82 11.07
C ASN A 29 -19.68 30.23 10.12
N GLU A 30 -18.68 30.97 10.59
CA GLU A 30 -17.50 31.32 9.77
C GLU A 30 -16.71 30.10 9.35
N LEU A 31 -16.61 29.09 10.23
CA LEU A 31 -15.93 27.83 9.89
C LEU A 31 -16.67 27.08 8.79
N LYS A 32 -18.00 26.96 8.88
CA LYS A 32 -18.82 26.36 7.81
C LYS A 32 -18.65 27.12 6.50
N LYS A 33 -18.69 28.46 6.55
CA LYS A 33 -18.47 29.31 5.38
C LYS A 33 -17.08 29.08 4.78
N LEU A 34 -16.02 29.07 5.59
CA LEU A 34 -14.65 28.84 5.15
C LEU A 34 -14.49 27.48 4.42
N TYR A 35 -15.07 26.41 4.97
CA TYR A 35 -15.05 25.11 4.31
C TYR A 35 -15.81 25.12 3.00
N LEU A 36 -17.00 25.68 2.98
CA LEU A 36 -17.84 25.75 1.78
C LEU A 36 -17.15 26.53 0.67
N ASP A 37 -16.64 27.72 0.97
CA ASP A 37 -15.96 28.58 0.01
C ASP A 37 -14.68 27.92 -0.53
N THR A 38 -13.93 27.22 0.35
CA THR A 38 -12.74 26.48 -0.07
C THR A 38 -13.09 25.38 -1.09
N PHE A 39 -14.17 24.63 -0.85
CA PHE A 39 -14.55 23.57 -1.80
C PHE A 39 -15.24 24.14 -3.05
N LYS A 40 -16.03 25.22 -2.96
CA LYS A 40 -16.52 25.94 -4.15
C LYS A 40 -15.34 26.36 -5.04
N HIS A 41 -14.30 26.93 -4.44
CA HIS A 41 -13.11 27.35 -5.18
C HIS A 41 -12.36 26.18 -5.82
N ARG A 42 -12.17 25.05 -5.09
CA ARG A 42 -11.49 23.86 -5.60
C ARG A 42 -12.21 23.20 -6.76
N LEU A 43 -13.55 23.20 -6.71
CA LEU A 43 -14.40 22.48 -7.67
C LEU A 43 -14.91 23.37 -8.80
N ARG A 44 -14.49 24.63 -8.87
CA ARG A 44 -14.83 25.50 -10.00
C ARG A 44 -13.91 25.23 -11.19
N HIS A 45 -14.42 25.55 -12.38
CA HIS A 45 -13.59 25.58 -13.57
C HIS A 45 -12.50 26.65 -13.42
N ARG A 46 -11.28 26.32 -13.75
CA ARG A 46 -10.12 27.19 -13.63
C ARG A 46 -9.99 28.09 -14.86
N PRO A 47 -9.48 29.32 -14.71
CA PRO A 47 -9.21 30.19 -15.86
C PRO A 47 -8.16 29.53 -16.77
N ILE A 48 -8.29 29.81 -18.05
CA ILE A 48 -7.42 29.28 -19.11
C ILE A 48 -6.59 30.44 -19.64
N ARG A 49 -5.39 30.11 -20.09
CA ARG A 49 -4.51 31.08 -20.77
C ARG A 49 -5.26 31.72 -21.97
N ASP A 50 -5.10 33.02 -22.15
CA ASP A 50 -5.78 33.74 -23.23
C ASP A 50 -5.41 33.21 -24.61
N ASP A 51 -4.19 32.75 -24.81
CA ASP A 51 -3.69 32.13 -26.04
C ASP A 51 -4.36 30.75 -26.36
N PHE A 52 -5.03 30.15 -25.40
CA PHE A 52 -5.76 28.86 -25.58
C PHE A 52 -7.29 29.03 -25.62
N LYS A 53 -7.83 30.23 -25.34
CA LYS A 53 -9.29 30.45 -25.31
C LYS A 53 -9.97 30.10 -26.62
N GLU A 54 -9.40 30.50 -27.76
CA GLU A 54 -9.97 30.19 -29.07
C GLU A 54 -9.94 28.67 -29.36
N LEU A 55 -8.85 28.00 -28.97
CA LEU A 55 -8.72 26.55 -29.11
C LEU A 55 -9.72 25.82 -28.21
N GLU A 56 -10.07 26.39 -27.08
CA GLU A 56 -11.02 25.83 -26.12
C GLU A 56 -12.46 25.99 -26.63
N ILE A 57 -12.83 27.13 -27.14
CA ILE A 57 -14.14 27.36 -27.79
C ILE A 57 -14.31 26.37 -28.93
N LEU A 58 -13.28 26.20 -29.76
CA LEU A 58 -13.28 25.24 -30.85
C LEU A 58 -13.43 23.80 -30.37
N LYS A 59 -12.74 23.42 -29.26
CA LYS A 59 -12.85 22.11 -28.65
C LYS A 59 -14.23 21.89 -28.03
N GLU A 60 -14.78 22.84 -27.29
CA GLU A 60 -16.14 22.76 -26.76
C GLU A 60 -17.17 22.60 -27.85
N GLU A 61 -17.02 23.31 -28.95
CA GLU A 61 -17.90 23.17 -30.12
C GLU A 61 -17.73 21.80 -30.82
N LEU A 62 -16.49 21.32 -30.92
CA LEU A 62 -16.21 19.98 -31.48
C LEU A 62 -16.74 18.88 -30.56
N CYS A 63 -16.60 19.04 -29.24
CA CYS A 63 -17.18 18.13 -28.26
C CYS A 63 -18.70 18.13 -28.32
N LYS A 64 -19.34 19.31 -28.38
CA LYS A 64 -20.80 19.40 -28.54
C LYS A 64 -21.28 18.79 -29.85
N ARG A 65 -20.52 18.88 -30.94
CA ARG A 65 -20.84 18.26 -32.24
C ARG A 65 -20.60 16.75 -32.24
N ARG A 66 -19.57 16.26 -31.53
CA ARG A 66 -19.26 14.83 -31.40
C ARG A 66 -20.20 14.11 -30.45
N LEU A 67 -20.65 14.77 -29.41
CA LEU A 67 -21.47 14.25 -28.32
C LEU A 67 -22.94 14.64 -28.46
N ASP A 68 -23.51 14.46 -29.62
CA ASP A 68 -24.97 14.42 -29.74
C ASP A 68 -25.47 13.12 -29.09
N PHE A 69 -25.78 13.20 -27.79
CA PHE A 69 -26.26 12.07 -27.01
C PHE A 69 -27.50 11.41 -27.62
N SER A 70 -28.26 12.11 -28.47
CA SER A 70 -29.41 11.55 -29.17
C SER A 70 -29.03 10.53 -30.24
N LYS A 71 -27.78 10.52 -30.67
CA LYS A 71 -27.24 9.60 -31.70
C LYS A 71 -26.48 8.42 -31.13
N LEU A 72 -26.37 8.32 -29.82
CA LEU A 72 -25.72 7.20 -29.18
C LEU A 72 -26.58 5.94 -29.28
N ASN A 73 -25.90 4.81 -29.46
CA ASN A 73 -26.56 3.51 -29.39
C ASN A 73 -27.19 3.29 -28.02
N LYS A 74 -28.30 2.57 -27.96
CA LYS A 74 -28.85 2.15 -26.67
C LYS A 74 -28.15 0.92 -26.18
N SER A 75 -27.73 0.94 -24.91
CA SER A 75 -27.22 -0.22 -24.22
C SER A 75 -28.36 -1.19 -23.87
N GLU A 76 -28.02 -2.46 -23.60
CA GLU A 76 -28.99 -3.49 -23.28
C GLU A 76 -29.80 -3.16 -22.00
N ALA A 77 -31.05 -3.65 -21.94
CA ALA A 77 -31.86 -3.54 -20.74
C ALA A 77 -31.20 -4.31 -19.56
N TRP A 78 -31.38 -3.82 -18.35
CA TRP A 78 -30.82 -4.46 -17.17
C TRP A 78 -31.76 -5.52 -16.61
N ASP A 79 -31.19 -6.64 -16.19
CA ASP A 79 -31.91 -7.73 -15.59
C ASP A 79 -31.65 -7.83 -14.07
N SER A 80 -32.43 -8.66 -13.41
CA SER A 80 -32.31 -8.92 -11.97
C SER A 80 -30.96 -9.59 -11.62
N GLU A 81 -30.40 -10.41 -12.49
CA GLU A 81 -29.14 -11.11 -12.26
C GLU A 81 -27.96 -10.12 -12.19
N LYS A 82 -27.91 -9.16 -13.11
CA LYS A 82 -26.91 -8.10 -13.11
C LYS A 82 -27.01 -7.23 -11.86
N LEU A 83 -28.23 -6.84 -11.47
CA LEU A 83 -28.45 -6.10 -10.23
C LEU A 83 -27.95 -6.90 -9.02
N GLN A 84 -28.30 -8.17 -8.89
CA GLN A 84 -27.89 -9.03 -7.77
C GLN A 84 -26.35 -9.21 -7.72
N LYS A 85 -25.66 -9.32 -8.85
CA LYS A 85 -24.18 -9.32 -8.91
C LYS A 85 -23.61 -8.05 -8.29
N VAL A 86 -24.14 -6.89 -8.66
CA VAL A 86 -23.70 -5.59 -8.13
C VAL A 86 -24.01 -5.49 -6.63
N LEU A 87 -25.22 -5.84 -6.18
CA LEU A 87 -25.61 -5.82 -4.77
C LEU A 87 -24.72 -6.75 -3.92
N SER A 88 -24.41 -7.93 -4.44
CA SER A 88 -23.48 -8.88 -3.80
C SER A 88 -22.09 -8.30 -3.61
N SER A 89 -21.60 -7.51 -4.57
CA SER A 89 -20.27 -6.87 -4.56
C SER A 89 -20.15 -5.71 -3.56
N LEU A 90 -21.25 -5.20 -3.01
CA LEU A 90 -21.22 -4.06 -2.10
C LEU A 90 -20.38 -4.36 -0.86
N LYS A 91 -19.46 -3.45 -0.51
CA LYS A 91 -18.60 -3.61 0.67
C LYS A 91 -19.33 -3.20 1.93
N LYS A 92 -19.25 -4.05 2.96
CA LYS A 92 -19.80 -3.75 4.31
C LYS A 92 -18.95 -2.67 5.02
N ASN A 93 -19.54 -2.05 6.05
CA ASN A 93 -18.89 -1.06 6.92
C ASN A 93 -18.36 0.17 6.16
N LYS A 94 -19.10 0.62 5.15
CA LYS A 94 -18.85 1.90 4.48
C LYS A 94 -19.54 3.06 5.23
N SER A 95 -19.14 4.29 4.89
CA SER A 95 -19.79 5.49 5.43
C SER A 95 -21.27 5.51 5.05
N ARG A 96 -22.08 6.13 5.91
CA ARG A 96 -23.48 6.40 5.59
C ARG A 96 -23.57 7.44 4.47
N ASP A 97 -24.54 7.30 3.61
CA ASP A 97 -24.83 8.26 2.56
C ASP A 97 -25.46 9.57 3.12
N PRO A 98 -25.77 10.58 2.29
CA PRO A 98 -26.42 11.82 2.74
C PRO A 98 -27.74 11.63 3.49
N PHE A 99 -28.42 10.52 3.30
CA PHE A 99 -29.68 10.16 3.96
C PHE A 99 -29.52 9.17 5.12
N GLY A 100 -28.27 8.82 5.46
CA GLY A 100 -27.96 7.86 6.52
C GLY A 100 -28.04 6.39 6.10
N LEU A 101 -28.29 6.10 4.81
CA LEU A 101 -28.35 4.74 4.28
C LEU A 101 -26.96 4.10 4.24
N ILE A 102 -26.92 2.77 4.36
CA ILE A 102 -25.70 1.96 4.32
C ILE A 102 -25.83 0.84 3.29
N ASN A 103 -24.69 0.40 2.75
CA ASN A 103 -24.65 -0.67 1.74
C ASN A 103 -25.33 -1.97 2.20
N GLU A 104 -25.29 -2.27 3.48
CA GLU A 104 -25.84 -3.48 4.07
C GLU A 104 -27.35 -3.63 3.85
N LEU A 105 -28.09 -2.51 3.76
CA LEU A 105 -29.54 -2.50 3.49
C LEU A 105 -29.90 -3.04 2.11
N PHE A 106 -28.96 -2.95 1.18
CA PHE A 106 -29.14 -3.34 -0.22
C PHE A 106 -28.47 -4.69 -0.57
N LYS A 107 -27.96 -5.40 0.42
CA LYS A 107 -27.43 -6.75 0.20
C LYS A 107 -28.54 -7.72 -0.21
N PRO A 108 -28.28 -8.69 -1.12
CA PRO A 108 -29.26 -9.68 -1.52
C PRO A 108 -29.95 -10.34 -0.33
N GLY A 109 -31.24 -10.45 -0.37
CA GLY A 109 -32.06 -11.07 0.68
C GLY A 109 -32.43 -10.19 1.87
N VAL A 110 -31.83 -8.98 2.01
CA VAL A 110 -32.16 -8.07 3.15
C VAL A 110 -33.48 -7.34 2.92
N GLY A 111 -33.73 -6.79 1.73
CA GLY A 111 -34.95 -6.04 1.41
C GLY A 111 -36.01 -6.86 0.67
N GLY A 112 -35.75 -8.12 0.38
CA GLY A 112 -36.64 -9.00 -0.37
C GLY A 112 -36.70 -8.69 -1.87
N ALA A 113 -37.40 -9.55 -2.62
CA ALA A 113 -37.54 -9.47 -4.07
C ALA A 113 -38.28 -8.20 -4.55
N ASP A 114 -39.18 -7.66 -3.75
CA ASP A 114 -39.96 -6.47 -4.11
C ASP A 114 -39.11 -5.20 -4.08
N LEU A 115 -38.13 -5.10 -3.15
CA LEU A 115 -37.18 -4.01 -3.12
C LEU A 115 -36.29 -4.07 -4.37
N GLU A 116 -35.77 -5.24 -4.73
CA GLU A 116 -34.94 -5.42 -5.91
C GLU A 116 -35.67 -5.06 -7.20
N LYS A 117 -36.93 -5.49 -7.34
CA LYS A 117 -37.81 -5.10 -8.48
C LYS A 117 -38.03 -3.60 -8.54
N SER A 118 -38.27 -2.96 -7.41
CA SER A 118 -38.51 -1.51 -7.34
C SER A 118 -37.25 -0.71 -7.71
N ILE A 119 -36.08 -1.17 -7.25
CA ILE A 119 -34.78 -0.57 -7.62
C ILE A 119 -34.56 -0.71 -9.12
N LEU A 120 -34.78 -1.89 -9.68
CA LEU A 120 -34.58 -2.14 -11.10
C LEU A 120 -35.50 -1.27 -11.96
N ALA A 121 -36.77 -1.19 -11.61
CA ALA A 121 -37.75 -0.34 -12.32
C ALA A 121 -37.36 1.15 -12.28
N MET A 122 -36.89 1.64 -11.12
CA MET A 122 -36.37 3.00 -11.01
C MET A 122 -35.13 3.21 -11.87
N PHE A 123 -34.21 2.24 -11.89
CA PHE A 123 -32.98 2.32 -12.66
C PHE A 123 -33.25 2.30 -14.16
N GLU A 124 -34.17 1.47 -14.65
CA GLU A 124 -34.60 1.46 -16.04
C GLU A 124 -35.22 2.81 -16.45
N LYS A 125 -36.00 3.43 -15.55
CA LYS A 125 -36.53 4.78 -15.80
C LYS A 125 -35.42 5.82 -15.92
N ILE A 126 -34.44 5.81 -15.00
CA ILE A 126 -33.27 6.72 -15.05
C ILE A 126 -32.50 6.52 -16.37
N LYS A 127 -32.30 5.27 -16.75
CA LYS A 127 -31.60 4.91 -18.01
C LYS A 127 -32.34 5.42 -19.22
N HIS A 128 -33.65 5.24 -19.27
CA HIS A 128 -34.47 5.68 -20.39
C HIS A 128 -34.51 7.23 -20.52
N GLU A 129 -34.64 7.93 -19.37
CA GLU A 129 -34.76 9.40 -19.33
C GLU A 129 -33.39 10.12 -19.29
N ILE A 130 -32.30 9.38 -19.05
CA ILE A 130 -30.93 9.92 -18.82
C ILE A 130 -30.98 11.06 -17.79
N SER A 131 -31.76 10.86 -16.75
CA SER A 131 -32.03 11.88 -15.73
C SER A 131 -32.07 11.25 -14.33
N PHE A 132 -31.29 11.84 -13.41
CA PHE A 132 -31.25 11.38 -12.02
C PHE A 132 -32.26 12.14 -11.15
N PRO A 133 -33.04 11.44 -10.30
CA PRO A 133 -33.86 12.10 -9.27
C PRO A 133 -33.00 13.00 -8.37
N GLU A 134 -33.55 14.12 -7.93
CA GLU A 134 -32.85 15.12 -7.12
C GLU A 134 -32.15 14.52 -5.90
N PHE A 135 -32.85 13.60 -5.19
CA PHE A 135 -32.27 12.96 -4.00
C PHE A 135 -30.98 12.15 -4.29
N MET A 136 -30.80 11.65 -5.50
CA MET A 136 -29.59 10.96 -5.92
C MET A 136 -28.43 11.94 -6.23
N GLN A 137 -28.72 13.22 -6.43
CA GLN A 137 -27.70 14.26 -6.67
C GLN A 137 -27.11 14.80 -5.37
N PHE A 138 -27.63 14.41 -4.20
CA PHE A 138 -27.11 14.84 -2.90
C PHE A 138 -25.80 14.13 -2.58
N VAL A 139 -24.78 14.96 -2.28
CA VAL A 139 -23.42 14.51 -1.99
C VAL A 139 -22.89 15.22 -0.73
N ASN A 140 -22.23 14.47 0.14
CA ASN A 140 -21.54 15.05 1.29
C ASN A 140 -20.01 14.91 1.09
N ILE A 141 -19.26 15.98 1.25
CA ILE A 141 -17.80 15.95 1.29
C ILE A 141 -17.35 15.75 2.74
N VAL A 142 -16.59 14.69 2.97
CA VAL A 142 -15.94 14.42 4.26
C VAL A 142 -14.45 14.72 4.13
N CYS A 143 -13.98 15.64 4.95
CA CYS A 143 -12.59 16.06 4.94
C CYS A 143 -11.70 15.12 5.74
N ILE A 144 -10.59 14.70 5.15
CA ILE A 144 -9.59 13.81 5.77
C ILE A 144 -8.23 14.51 5.71
N TYR A 145 -7.58 14.65 6.87
CA TYR A 145 -6.22 15.18 6.95
C TYR A 145 -5.23 14.28 6.20
N LYS A 146 -4.38 14.88 5.34
CA LYS A 146 -3.40 14.19 4.49
C LYS A 146 -2.25 13.53 5.25
N GLY A 147 -2.13 13.79 6.56
CA GLY A 147 -1.06 13.25 7.41
C GLY A 147 0.22 14.08 7.44
N LYS A 148 0.29 15.20 6.68
CA LYS A 148 1.43 16.11 6.61
C LYS A 148 0.97 17.57 6.53
N GLY A 149 1.84 18.49 6.93
CA GLY A 149 1.54 19.92 6.99
C GLY A 149 0.73 20.34 8.23
N ASP A 150 0.39 21.61 8.31
CA ASP A 150 -0.40 22.15 9.43
C ASP A 150 -1.86 21.71 9.30
N LYS A 151 -2.42 21.14 10.37
CA LYS A 151 -3.83 20.73 10.43
C LYS A 151 -4.81 21.91 10.42
N MET A 152 -4.33 23.10 10.75
CA MET A 152 -5.13 24.31 10.68
C MET A 152 -5.39 24.75 9.25
N ASP A 153 -4.59 24.32 8.27
CA ASP A 153 -4.72 24.68 6.88
C ASP A 153 -5.58 23.67 6.12
N LEU A 154 -6.64 24.14 5.48
CA LEU A 154 -7.54 23.30 4.68
C LEU A 154 -6.86 22.68 3.46
N LYS A 155 -5.79 23.29 2.93
CA LYS A 155 -4.98 22.68 1.85
C LYS A 155 -4.43 21.30 2.20
N ASN A 156 -4.25 21.03 3.49
CA ASN A 156 -3.76 19.75 4.01
C ASN A 156 -4.89 18.74 4.27
N GLU A 157 -6.10 19.04 3.87
CA GLU A 157 -7.24 18.13 3.90
C GLU A 157 -7.62 17.66 2.48
N ARG A 158 -8.04 16.40 2.40
CA ARG A 158 -8.57 15.77 1.19
C ARG A 158 -10.09 15.64 1.34
N GLY A 159 -10.85 16.14 0.39
CA GLY A 159 -12.31 15.95 0.33
C GLY A 159 -12.63 14.59 -0.26
N ILE A 160 -13.41 13.78 0.45
CA ILE A 160 -13.94 12.51 -0.05
C ILE A 160 -15.44 12.66 -0.24
N PHE A 161 -15.89 12.48 -1.46
CA PHE A 161 -17.29 12.56 -1.82
C PHE A 161 -18.03 11.30 -1.36
N ILE A 162 -19.06 11.50 -0.55
CA ILE A 162 -19.99 10.45 -0.12
C ILE A 162 -21.26 10.64 -0.92
N VAL A 163 -21.42 9.86 -1.96
CA VAL A 163 -22.57 9.89 -2.86
C VAL A 163 -23.71 9.04 -2.31
N ASN A 164 -24.93 9.27 -2.80
CA ASN A 164 -26.08 8.44 -2.50
C ASN A 164 -25.85 6.96 -2.84
N VAL A 165 -26.26 6.04 -1.97
CA VAL A 165 -26.01 4.60 -2.15
C VAL A 165 -26.69 4.06 -3.41
N LEU A 166 -27.91 4.47 -3.72
CA LEU A 166 -28.62 4.04 -4.94
C LEU A 166 -27.93 4.55 -6.19
N LYS A 167 -27.47 5.83 -6.19
CA LYS A 167 -26.62 6.34 -7.28
C LYS A 167 -25.34 5.52 -7.44
N SER A 168 -24.67 5.17 -6.34
CA SER A 168 -23.47 4.34 -6.39
C SER A 168 -23.74 2.92 -6.94
N ILE A 169 -24.91 2.32 -6.64
CA ILE A 169 -25.32 1.03 -7.19
C ILE A 169 -25.59 1.18 -8.69
N PHE A 170 -26.35 2.19 -9.10
CA PHE A 170 -26.62 2.49 -10.51
C PHE A 170 -25.34 2.65 -11.30
N MET A 171 -24.43 3.51 -10.84
CA MET A 171 -23.16 3.76 -11.52
C MET A 171 -22.23 2.53 -11.55
N LYS A 172 -22.37 1.59 -10.62
CA LYS A 172 -21.69 0.28 -10.72
C LYS A 172 -22.24 -0.60 -11.83
N MET A 173 -23.54 -0.53 -12.10
CA MET A 173 -24.13 -1.24 -13.23
C MET A 173 -23.65 -0.64 -14.54
N VAL A 174 -23.70 0.69 -14.68
CA VAL A 174 -23.12 1.41 -15.84
C VAL A 174 -21.64 1.05 -16.02
N TRP A 175 -20.84 1.16 -14.95
CA TRP A 175 -19.40 0.91 -15.04
C TRP A 175 -19.07 -0.53 -15.39
N SER A 176 -19.91 -1.50 -15.00
CA SER A 176 -19.71 -2.90 -15.39
C SER A 176 -19.91 -3.17 -16.88
N GLU A 177 -20.64 -2.30 -17.59
CA GLU A 177 -20.83 -2.39 -19.04
C GLU A 177 -19.67 -1.77 -19.81
N VAL A 178 -19.16 -0.64 -19.33
CA VAL A 178 -18.12 0.11 -20.06
C VAL A 178 -16.70 -0.34 -19.73
N TYR A 179 -16.52 -1.03 -18.58
CA TYR A 179 -15.19 -1.34 -18.06
C TYR A 179 -14.34 -2.16 -19.03
N ASP A 180 -14.88 -3.24 -19.59
CA ASP A 180 -14.09 -4.15 -20.41
C ASP A 180 -13.68 -3.46 -21.73
N THR A 181 -14.58 -2.69 -22.37
CA THR A 181 -14.24 -1.86 -23.55
C THR A 181 -13.15 -0.84 -23.23
N LEU A 182 -13.25 -0.19 -22.08
CA LEU A 182 -12.26 0.79 -21.63
C LEU A 182 -10.91 0.12 -21.37
N ASP A 183 -10.89 -1.03 -20.66
CA ASP A 183 -9.66 -1.75 -20.32
C ASP A 183 -8.93 -2.27 -21.56
N GLU A 184 -9.67 -2.76 -22.55
CA GLU A 184 -9.12 -3.22 -23.84
C GLU A 184 -8.48 -2.09 -24.65
N ASN A 185 -9.03 -0.88 -24.55
CA ASN A 185 -8.55 0.29 -25.29
C ASN A 185 -7.47 1.09 -24.53
N MET A 186 -7.22 0.81 -23.23
CA MET A 186 -6.14 1.43 -22.50
C MET A 186 -4.79 0.88 -22.88
N SER A 187 -3.77 1.76 -22.92
CA SER A 187 -2.38 1.37 -23.17
C SER A 187 -1.83 0.47 -22.05
N ASP A 188 -0.86 -0.36 -22.37
CA ASP A 188 -0.19 -1.23 -21.38
C ASP A 188 0.71 -0.45 -20.41
N SER A 189 1.03 0.81 -20.72
CA SER A 189 1.77 1.70 -19.84
C SER A 189 0.90 2.27 -18.72
N ASN A 190 -0.43 2.12 -18.79
CA ASN A 190 -1.33 2.54 -17.73
C ASN A 190 -1.80 1.32 -16.92
N VAL A 191 -1.54 1.35 -15.61
CA VAL A 191 -1.94 0.29 -14.67
C VAL A 191 -3.00 0.74 -13.67
N GLY A 192 -3.43 2.00 -13.75
CA GLY A 192 -4.34 2.64 -12.81
C GLY A 192 -5.75 2.06 -12.83
N GLY A 193 -6.22 1.51 -11.72
CA GLY A 193 -7.60 1.01 -11.57
C GLY A 193 -7.94 -0.24 -12.40
N ARG A 194 -6.98 -0.85 -13.09
CA ARG A 194 -7.16 -1.97 -14.01
C ARG A 194 -7.07 -3.33 -13.33
N LYS A 195 -7.95 -4.25 -13.72
CA LYS A 195 -7.89 -5.64 -13.26
C LYS A 195 -6.61 -6.31 -13.81
N LYS A 196 -5.97 -7.16 -13.00
CA LYS A 196 -4.76 -7.91 -13.34
C LYS A 196 -3.50 -7.08 -13.65
N LYS A 197 -3.57 -5.75 -13.74
CA LYS A 197 -2.39 -4.89 -13.86
C LYS A 197 -1.83 -4.53 -12.48
N SER A 198 -0.55 -4.18 -12.43
CA SER A 198 0.13 -3.93 -11.16
C SER A 198 1.18 -2.82 -11.28
N ILE A 199 1.27 -1.99 -10.24
CA ILE A 199 2.34 -0.99 -10.10
C ILE A 199 3.76 -1.59 -10.18
N ARG A 200 3.91 -2.88 -9.87
CA ARG A 200 5.18 -3.61 -10.01
C ARG A 200 5.72 -3.59 -11.43
N ASN A 201 4.82 -3.52 -12.43
CA ASN A 201 5.21 -3.47 -13.84
C ASN A 201 6.04 -2.21 -14.12
N HIS A 202 5.61 -1.05 -13.61
CA HIS A 202 6.34 0.20 -13.75
C HIS A 202 7.68 0.16 -13.02
N VAL A 203 7.68 -0.29 -11.76
CA VAL A 203 8.90 -0.41 -10.95
C VAL A 203 9.90 -1.37 -11.61
N PHE A 204 9.43 -2.47 -12.19
CA PHE A 204 10.24 -3.42 -12.93
C PHE A 204 10.89 -2.80 -14.17
N ILE A 205 10.10 -2.10 -15.00
CA ILE A 205 10.56 -1.49 -16.24
C ILE A 205 11.58 -0.38 -15.95
N ILE A 206 11.27 0.55 -15.05
CA ILE A 206 12.16 1.68 -14.77
C ILE A 206 13.48 1.23 -14.12
N ASN A 207 13.44 0.32 -13.15
CA ASN A 207 14.66 -0.20 -12.53
C ASN A 207 15.50 -1.00 -13.53
N GLY A 208 14.87 -1.70 -14.47
CA GLY A 208 15.57 -2.40 -15.54
C GLY A 208 16.28 -1.47 -16.50
N ILE A 209 15.63 -0.37 -16.91
CA ILE A 209 16.26 0.67 -17.76
C ILE A 209 17.43 1.31 -17.01
N ILE A 210 17.23 1.73 -15.77
CA ILE A 210 18.30 2.31 -14.93
C ILE A 210 19.49 1.35 -14.78
N ASN A 211 19.21 0.05 -14.52
CA ASN A 211 20.27 -0.95 -14.41
C ASN A 211 21.08 -1.09 -15.70
N ASP A 212 20.44 -1.00 -16.86
CA ASP A 212 21.14 -1.04 -18.15
C ASP A 212 21.99 0.20 -18.39
N VAL A 213 21.51 1.40 -18.05
CA VAL A 213 22.30 2.65 -18.17
C VAL A 213 23.54 2.60 -17.29
N ILE A 214 23.40 2.17 -16.03
CA ILE A 214 24.51 2.09 -15.09
C ILE A 214 25.56 1.07 -15.54
N ASN A 215 25.14 -0.03 -16.16
CA ASN A 215 26.05 -1.02 -16.72
C ASN A 215 26.57 -0.67 -18.11
N GLY A 216 26.30 0.54 -18.63
CA GLY A 216 26.78 1.03 -19.93
C GLY A 216 26.19 0.30 -21.13
N LYS A 217 24.97 -0.22 -21.00
CA LYS A 217 24.22 -0.92 -22.06
C LYS A 217 23.09 -0.10 -22.64
N ALA A 218 22.85 1.09 -22.09
CA ALA A 218 21.93 2.09 -22.61
C ALA A 218 22.57 3.49 -22.44
N GLU A 219 22.10 4.44 -23.23
CA GLU A 219 22.51 5.84 -23.14
C GLU A 219 21.99 6.48 -21.84
N PRO A 220 22.58 7.62 -21.38
CA PRO A 220 22.06 8.39 -20.27
C PRO A 220 20.58 8.78 -20.50
N ILE A 221 19.81 8.75 -19.43
CA ILE A 221 18.38 9.08 -19.46
C ILE A 221 18.03 10.14 -18.44
N ASP A 222 16.95 10.85 -18.72
CA ASP A 222 16.21 11.63 -17.75
C ASP A 222 14.87 10.94 -17.45
N VAL A 223 14.52 10.93 -16.17
CA VAL A 223 13.25 10.41 -15.68
C VAL A 223 12.50 11.55 -15.05
N GLU A 224 11.32 11.87 -15.60
CA GLU A 224 10.42 12.88 -15.07
C GLU A 224 9.34 12.19 -14.24
N ILE A 225 9.25 12.53 -12.96
CA ILE A 225 8.19 12.08 -12.06
C ILE A 225 7.24 13.26 -11.88
N ILE A 226 6.01 13.09 -12.32
CA ILE A 226 4.98 14.13 -12.37
C ILE A 226 3.86 13.78 -11.40
N ASP A 227 3.52 14.75 -10.52
CA ASP A 227 2.36 14.71 -9.63
C ASP A 227 1.42 15.88 -9.99
N TYR A 228 0.14 15.58 -10.12
CA TYR A 228 -0.85 16.60 -10.42
C TYR A 228 -1.47 17.18 -9.15
N ARG A 229 -1.57 18.50 -9.10
CA ARG A 229 -2.19 19.20 -7.99
C ARG A 229 -3.70 18.96 -7.98
N GLN A 230 -4.20 18.26 -6.95
CA GLN A 230 -5.63 18.00 -6.80
C GLN A 230 -6.28 17.43 -8.09
N CYS A 231 -5.68 16.41 -8.70
CA CYS A 231 -6.06 15.89 -10.01
C CYS A 231 -7.58 15.76 -10.19
N PHE A 232 -8.26 15.05 -9.28
CA PHE A 232 -9.73 14.88 -9.36
C PHE A 232 -10.51 16.18 -9.29
N ASP A 233 -10.09 17.12 -8.43
CA ASP A 233 -10.77 18.42 -8.28
C ASP A 233 -10.51 19.33 -9.50
N SER A 234 -9.46 19.03 -10.29
CA SER A 234 -9.07 19.80 -11.50
C SER A 234 -9.68 19.24 -12.78
N MET A 235 -10.11 17.98 -12.78
CA MET A 235 -10.64 17.34 -13.99
C MET A 235 -11.94 17.99 -14.46
N TRP A 236 -11.99 18.30 -15.74
CA TRP A 236 -13.21 18.76 -16.36
C TRP A 236 -14.03 17.60 -16.90
N LEU A 237 -15.32 17.60 -16.59
CA LEU A 237 -16.22 16.53 -17.01
C LEU A 237 -16.27 16.42 -18.54
N SER A 238 -16.33 17.53 -19.26
CA SER A 238 -16.36 17.56 -20.74
C SER A 238 -15.14 16.85 -21.36
N GLU A 239 -13.93 17.12 -20.83
CA GLU A 239 -12.70 16.44 -21.30
C GLU A 239 -12.73 14.95 -20.97
N SER A 240 -13.14 14.59 -19.75
CA SER A 240 -13.25 13.19 -19.33
C SER A 240 -14.25 12.41 -20.20
N ILE A 241 -15.40 12.99 -20.51
CA ILE A 241 -16.42 12.38 -21.37
C ILE A 241 -15.93 12.20 -22.81
N ASN A 242 -15.22 13.22 -23.35
CA ASN A 242 -14.60 13.11 -24.66
C ASN A 242 -13.55 11.98 -24.70
N ASP A 243 -12.71 11.88 -23.68
CA ASP A 243 -11.71 10.82 -23.58
C ASP A 243 -12.34 9.40 -23.49
N LEU A 244 -13.47 9.27 -22.79
CA LEU A 244 -14.23 8.01 -22.74
C LEU A 244 -14.82 7.68 -24.13
N PHE A 245 -15.34 8.68 -24.85
CA PHE A 245 -15.86 8.48 -26.20
C PHE A 245 -14.76 8.01 -27.17
N GLU A 246 -13.61 8.67 -27.15
CA GLU A 246 -12.44 8.29 -27.97
C GLU A 246 -11.92 6.88 -27.59
N SER A 247 -12.08 6.50 -26.31
CA SER A 247 -11.74 5.15 -25.82
C SER A 247 -12.82 4.10 -26.13
N GLY A 248 -13.81 4.40 -26.97
CA GLY A 248 -14.75 3.43 -27.54
C GLY A 248 -16.10 3.33 -26.84
N ILE A 249 -16.38 4.14 -25.81
CA ILE A 249 -17.68 4.18 -25.14
C ILE A 249 -18.64 5.03 -26.00
N LYS A 250 -19.47 4.39 -26.81
CA LYS A 250 -20.31 5.07 -27.83
C LYS A 250 -21.79 4.79 -27.68
N ASP A 251 -22.22 4.41 -26.49
CA ASP A 251 -23.61 4.12 -26.14
C ASP A 251 -24.14 5.10 -25.06
N ASP A 252 -25.41 4.92 -24.69
CA ASP A 252 -26.08 5.77 -23.68
C ASP A 252 -25.43 5.70 -22.28
N ASN A 253 -24.56 4.73 -22.00
CA ASN A 253 -23.76 4.72 -20.79
C ASN A 253 -22.87 5.95 -20.69
N LEU A 254 -22.36 6.49 -21.81
CA LEU A 254 -21.61 7.74 -21.82
C LEU A 254 -22.47 8.92 -21.34
N ALA A 255 -23.72 9.01 -21.82
CA ALA A 255 -24.66 10.02 -21.42
C ALA A 255 -25.06 9.89 -19.95
N LEU A 256 -25.17 8.66 -19.43
CA LEU A 256 -25.44 8.40 -18.02
C LEU A 256 -24.27 8.80 -17.12
N ILE A 257 -23.02 8.55 -17.54
CA ILE A 257 -21.81 9.01 -16.81
C ILE A 257 -21.77 10.53 -16.78
N HIS A 258 -22.09 11.20 -17.90
CA HIS A 258 -22.18 12.65 -17.95
C HIS A 258 -23.26 13.15 -16.99
N ALA A 259 -24.52 12.67 -17.10
CA ALA A 259 -25.65 13.11 -16.29
C ALA A 259 -25.43 12.91 -14.79
N ALA A 260 -24.74 11.81 -14.40
CA ALA A 260 -24.40 11.55 -13.00
C ALA A 260 -23.47 12.62 -12.40
N ASN A 261 -22.64 13.26 -13.22
CA ASN A 261 -21.61 14.21 -12.80
C ASN A 261 -21.93 15.67 -13.16
N ALA A 262 -22.90 15.91 -14.07
CA ALA A 262 -23.21 17.23 -14.60
C ALA A 262 -23.74 18.23 -13.54
N ALA A 263 -24.48 17.75 -12.54
CA ALA A 263 -25.05 18.60 -11.49
C ALA A 263 -25.17 17.82 -10.19
N ASN A 264 -24.61 18.34 -9.10
CA ASN A 264 -24.66 17.70 -7.78
C ASN A 264 -24.91 18.75 -6.68
N LEU A 265 -25.76 18.42 -5.71
CA LEU A 265 -26.08 19.24 -4.54
C LEU A 265 -25.12 18.84 -3.41
N VAL A 266 -24.07 19.62 -3.24
CA VAL A 266 -22.94 19.29 -2.37
C VAL A 266 -23.01 20.04 -1.04
N ALA A 267 -22.79 19.34 0.06
CA ALA A 267 -22.54 19.92 1.38
C ALA A 267 -21.25 19.38 1.98
N VAL A 268 -20.53 20.19 2.76
CA VAL A 268 -19.25 19.81 3.38
C VAL A 268 -19.49 19.48 4.85
N GLN A 269 -19.00 18.31 5.28
CA GLN A 269 -19.01 17.92 6.69
C GLN A 269 -17.82 18.58 7.39
N THR A 270 -18.13 19.55 8.25
CA THR A 270 -17.13 20.29 9.04
C THR A 270 -17.13 19.83 10.51
N PRO A 271 -16.13 20.22 11.32
CA PRO A 271 -16.19 20.03 12.78
C PRO A 271 -17.39 20.72 13.44
N ALA A 272 -17.93 21.78 12.83
CA ALA A 272 -19.12 22.51 13.28
C ALA A 272 -20.45 21.95 12.74
N GLY A 273 -20.42 20.82 12.03
CA GLY A 273 -21.55 20.18 11.40
C GLY A 273 -21.60 20.40 9.89
N LEU A 274 -22.71 20.00 9.26
CA LEU A 274 -22.89 20.08 7.80
C LEU A 274 -23.12 21.54 7.36
N THR A 275 -22.51 21.94 6.24
CA THR A 275 -22.80 23.23 5.60
C THR A 275 -24.16 23.20 4.90
N GLU A 276 -24.63 24.37 4.40
CA GLU A 276 -25.68 24.40 3.41
C GLU A 276 -25.29 23.63 2.15
N ARG A 277 -26.29 23.21 1.34
CA ARG A 277 -26.07 22.58 0.05
C ARG A 277 -25.92 23.64 -1.04
N VAL A 278 -24.96 23.42 -1.92
CA VAL A 278 -24.72 24.24 -3.10
C VAL A 278 -24.67 23.36 -4.34
N LEU A 279 -25.16 23.91 -5.44
CA LEU A 279 -25.08 23.25 -6.74
C LEU A 279 -23.64 23.38 -7.27
N ILE A 280 -22.99 22.24 -7.47
CA ILE A 280 -21.70 22.13 -8.16
C ILE A 280 -21.94 21.41 -9.48
N LYS A 281 -21.44 21.99 -10.57
CA LYS A 281 -21.65 21.48 -11.93
C LYS A 281 -20.36 20.88 -12.48
N GLU A 282 -20.50 19.87 -13.34
CA GLU A 282 -19.47 19.37 -14.24
C GLU A 282 -18.17 18.93 -13.53
N ILE A 283 -18.29 18.11 -12.49
CA ILE A 283 -17.14 17.60 -11.74
C ILE A 283 -16.98 16.09 -11.86
N VAL A 284 -15.74 15.62 -11.87
CA VAL A 284 -15.41 14.21 -11.67
C VAL A 284 -15.15 13.97 -10.18
N MET A 285 -16.04 13.23 -9.51
CA MET A 285 -16.04 13.15 -8.04
C MET A 285 -15.05 12.10 -7.51
N GLN A 286 -14.13 12.51 -6.63
CA GLN A 286 -13.28 11.61 -5.87
C GLN A 286 -14.11 10.78 -4.87
N GLY A 287 -14.32 9.49 -5.15
CA GLY A 287 -15.11 8.57 -4.33
C GLY A 287 -16.35 8.05 -5.03
N GLU A 288 -16.70 8.58 -6.19
CA GLU A 288 -17.67 8.02 -7.12
C GLU A 288 -17.05 6.78 -7.83
N VAL A 289 -17.90 5.90 -8.34
CA VAL A 289 -17.49 4.60 -8.89
C VAL A 289 -16.63 4.75 -10.14
N THR A 290 -17.00 5.66 -11.02
CA THR A 290 -16.37 5.87 -12.33
C THR A 290 -15.14 6.78 -12.26
N GLY A 291 -15.04 7.62 -11.23
CA GLY A 291 -14.00 8.64 -11.09
C GLY A 291 -12.57 8.15 -11.29
N PRO A 292 -12.12 7.08 -10.59
CA PRO A 292 -10.76 6.56 -10.80
C PRO A 292 -10.48 6.09 -12.22
N GLY A 293 -11.48 5.49 -12.88
CA GLY A 293 -11.34 5.04 -14.27
C GLY A 293 -11.33 6.21 -15.25
N GLN A 294 -12.13 7.24 -15.00
CA GLN A 294 -12.11 8.48 -15.79
C GLN A 294 -10.74 9.16 -15.70
N CYS A 295 -10.19 9.31 -14.48
CA CYS A 295 -8.86 9.87 -14.27
C CYS A 295 -7.79 9.05 -14.97
N SER A 296 -7.80 7.74 -14.78
CA SER A 296 -6.84 6.84 -15.42
C SER A 296 -6.90 6.91 -16.95
N ASN A 297 -8.11 6.98 -17.53
CA ASN A 297 -8.30 7.10 -18.96
C ASN A 297 -7.79 8.43 -19.51
N GLN A 298 -8.01 9.54 -18.80
CA GLN A 298 -7.50 10.85 -19.19
C GLN A 298 -5.96 10.87 -19.24
N ILE A 299 -5.30 10.30 -18.23
CA ILE A 299 -3.84 10.15 -18.21
C ILE A 299 -3.35 9.19 -19.29
N ASP A 300 -4.10 8.14 -19.61
CA ASP A 300 -3.76 7.18 -20.65
C ASP A 300 -3.65 7.82 -22.04
N THR A 301 -4.37 8.90 -22.29
CA THR A 301 -4.27 9.64 -23.58
C THR A 301 -2.85 10.10 -23.86
N PHE A 302 -2.07 10.44 -22.82
CA PHE A 302 -0.67 10.86 -22.96
C PHE A 302 0.20 9.71 -23.50
N GLY A 303 0.05 8.52 -22.92
CA GLY A 303 0.75 7.32 -23.40
C GLY A 303 0.36 6.92 -24.81
N LYS A 304 -0.93 6.98 -25.16
CA LYS A 304 -1.43 6.67 -26.51
C LYS A 304 -0.87 7.61 -27.56
N GLU A 305 -0.89 8.91 -27.30
CA GLU A 305 -0.36 9.91 -28.23
C GLU A 305 1.15 9.78 -28.41
N CYS A 306 1.88 9.38 -27.37
CA CYS A 306 3.31 9.05 -27.51
C CYS A 306 3.52 7.82 -28.40
N LEU A 307 2.63 6.82 -28.33
CA LEU A 307 2.72 5.64 -29.20
C LEU A 307 2.51 6.00 -30.69
N ASP A 308 1.66 6.99 -30.96
CA ASP A 308 1.44 7.50 -32.32
C ASP A 308 2.60 8.39 -32.80
N GLN A 309 3.36 8.98 -31.90
CA GLN A 309 4.49 9.87 -32.19
C GLN A 309 5.81 9.22 -31.76
N SER A 310 6.38 8.39 -32.61
CA SER A 310 7.58 7.59 -32.28
C SER A 310 8.79 8.40 -31.77
N LYS A 311 8.85 9.72 -32.06
CA LYS A 311 9.91 10.63 -31.55
C LYS A 311 9.80 10.92 -30.05
N LEU A 312 8.63 10.73 -29.46
CA LEU A 312 8.39 10.94 -28.01
C LEU A 312 8.59 9.65 -27.20
N LEU A 313 8.77 8.50 -27.85
CA LEU A 313 8.98 7.26 -27.15
C LEU A 313 10.44 7.10 -26.71
N TYR A 314 10.65 6.69 -25.48
CA TYR A 314 11.96 6.13 -25.12
C TYR A 314 12.15 4.80 -25.83
N ASN A 315 13.03 4.77 -26.83
CA ASN A 315 13.36 3.57 -27.58
C ASN A 315 14.35 2.70 -26.77
N TYR A 316 13.80 1.70 -26.07
CA TYR A 316 14.60 0.68 -25.40
C TYR A 316 15.20 -0.29 -26.42
N LYS A 317 16.02 -1.23 -26.00
CA LYS A 317 16.67 -2.24 -26.82
C LYS A 317 15.68 -2.93 -27.78
N ASP A 318 16.16 -3.38 -28.92
CA ASP A 318 15.38 -4.04 -29.98
C ASP A 318 14.17 -3.21 -30.50
N GLY A 319 14.22 -1.87 -30.32
CA GLY A 319 13.18 -0.95 -30.80
C GLY A 319 11.90 -0.96 -29.96
N LEU A 320 11.93 -1.45 -28.72
CA LEU A 320 10.78 -1.38 -27.83
C LEU A 320 10.55 0.06 -27.37
N GLY A 321 9.48 0.69 -27.83
CA GLY A 321 9.03 1.99 -27.35
C GLY A 321 8.42 1.89 -25.96
N VAL A 322 8.91 2.73 -25.03
CA VAL A 322 8.36 2.87 -23.68
C VAL A 322 7.70 4.24 -23.57
N PRO A 323 6.36 4.31 -23.56
CA PRO A 323 5.63 5.56 -23.35
C PRO A 323 5.61 5.96 -21.87
N PRO A 324 5.11 7.16 -21.52
CA PRO A 324 4.88 7.53 -20.13
C PRO A 324 4.08 6.48 -19.38
N LEU A 325 4.52 6.15 -18.17
CA LEU A 325 3.93 5.13 -17.30
C LEU A 325 2.93 5.80 -16.37
N GLY A 326 1.64 5.45 -16.49
CA GLY A 326 0.54 6.09 -15.76
C GLY A 326 -0.08 5.20 -14.66
N MET A 327 -0.34 5.78 -13.50
CA MET A 327 -1.08 5.14 -12.41
C MET A 327 -2.05 6.13 -11.76
N VAL A 328 -3.26 6.23 -12.29
CA VAL A 328 -4.28 7.21 -11.93
C VAL A 328 -3.76 8.63 -12.18
N ASP A 329 -3.24 9.33 -11.17
CA ASP A 329 -2.67 10.67 -11.23
C ASP A 329 -1.12 10.70 -11.20
N ASP A 330 -0.47 9.59 -10.88
CA ASP A 330 0.98 9.47 -10.90
C ASP A 330 1.48 9.15 -12.32
N VAL A 331 2.37 9.97 -12.88
CA VAL A 331 2.98 9.78 -14.20
C VAL A 331 4.51 9.75 -14.07
N LEU A 332 5.13 8.79 -14.76
CA LEU A 332 6.58 8.73 -14.91
C LEU A 332 6.92 8.64 -16.39
N ALA A 333 7.68 9.60 -16.89
CA ALA A 333 8.21 9.57 -18.25
C ALA A 333 9.71 9.32 -18.26
N VAL A 334 10.18 8.54 -19.26
CA VAL A 334 11.59 8.28 -19.51
C VAL A 334 11.94 8.80 -20.89
N SER A 335 13.04 9.49 -21.01
CA SER A 335 13.60 9.99 -22.27
C SER A 335 15.12 9.86 -22.30
N LYS A 336 15.71 9.87 -23.49
CA LYS A 336 17.16 10.06 -23.59
C LYS A 336 17.51 11.46 -23.13
N CYS A 337 18.61 11.60 -22.39
CA CYS A 337 19.06 12.90 -21.93
C CYS A 337 19.39 13.84 -23.11
N GLY A 338 18.97 15.09 -23.02
CA GLY A 338 19.20 16.11 -24.03
C GLY A 338 17.92 16.54 -24.74
N VAL A 339 17.93 16.57 -26.07
CA VAL A 339 16.78 17.05 -26.87
C VAL A 339 15.51 16.24 -26.61
N ASP A 340 15.63 14.91 -26.45
CA ASP A 340 14.45 14.07 -26.23
C ASP A 340 13.77 14.35 -24.90
N SER A 341 14.53 14.67 -23.84
CA SER A 341 13.94 15.06 -22.54
C SER A 341 13.23 16.42 -22.62
N VAL A 342 13.79 17.39 -23.35
CA VAL A 342 13.12 18.69 -23.59
C VAL A 342 11.82 18.49 -24.37
N LEU A 343 11.82 17.65 -25.39
CA LEU A 343 10.62 17.34 -26.19
C LEU A 343 9.55 16.64 -25.36
N MET A 344 9.94 15.66 -24.54
CA MET A 344 9.00 14.97 -23.63
C MET A 344 8.40 15.94 -22.61
N ASN A 345 9.21 16.78 -21.99
CA ASN A 345 8.76 17.79 -21.04
C ASN A 345 7.78 18.79 -21.70
N ALA A 346 8.12 19.31 -22.88
CA ALA A 346 7.22 20.19 -23.63
C ALA A 346 5.89 19.51 -23.97
N PHE A 347 5.93 18.23 -24.38
CA PHE A 347 4.73 17.44 -24.62
C PHE A 347 3.87 17.31 -23.35
N LEU A 348 4.48 16.96 -22.21
CA LEU A 348 3.76 16.82 -20.94
C LEU A 348 3.12 18.15 -20.52
N ASN A 349 3.82 19.28 -20.65
CA ASN A 349 3.28 20.61 -20.39
C ASN A 349 2.06 20.89 -21.28
N GLN A 350 2.22 20.71 -22.60
CA GLN A 350 1.14 20.94 -23.55
C GLN A 350 -0.09 20.08 -23.23
N LYS A 351 0.09 18.78 -22.94
CA LYS A 351 -1.02 17.88 -22.63
C LYS A 351 -1.69 18.22 -21.33
N THR A 352 -0.93 18.56 -20.31
CA THR A 352 -1.45 18.99 -19.00
C THR A 352 -2.33 20.22 -19.15
N THR A 353 -1.88 21.22 -19.90
CA THR A 353 -2.65 22.44 -20.17
C THR A 353 -3.91 22.16 -20.99
N ILE A 354 -3.81 21.34 -22.06
CA ILE A 354 -4.95 20.94 -22.89
C ILE A 354 -6.00 20.19 -22.07
N LYS A 355 -5.58 19.31 -21.16
CA LYS A 355 -6.48 18.57 -20.28
C LYS A 355 -6.91 19.35 -19.04
N LYS A 356 -6.50 20.61 -18.93
CA LYS A 356 -6.86 21.52 -17.83
C LYS A 356 -6.42 21.00 -16.46
N LEU A 357 -5.41 20.15 -16.43
CA LEU A 357 -4.75 19.68 -15.23
C LEU A 357 -3.73 20.72 -14.75
N GLN A 358 -3.27 20.60 -13.53
CA GLN A 358 -2.22 21.46 -12.97
C GLN A 358 -1.15 20.62 -12.33
N PHE A 359 0.11 20.96 -12.57
CA PHE A 359 1.23 20.35 -11.86
C PHE A 359 1.25 20.72 -10.37
N GLY A 360 1.82 19.84 -9.56
CA GLY A 360 2.24 20.12 -8.19
C GLY A 360 3.75 20.33 -8.16
N PRO A 361 4.29 21.54 -8.42
CA PRO A 361 5.73 21.74 -8.61
C PRO A 361 6.59 21.17 -7.51
N GLU A 362 6.12 21.25 -6.27
CA GLU A 362 6.81 20.72 -5.09
C GLU A 362 6.90 19.19 -5.01
N LYS A 363 6.32 18.49 -6.00
CA LYS A 363 6.32 17.01 -6.09
C LYS A 363 6.71 16.50 -7.46
N CYS A 364 7.04 17.40 -8.38
CA CYS A 364 7.58 17.04 -9.68
C CYS A 364 9.10 17.05 -9.60
N HIS A 365 9.73 15.95 -10.03
CA HIS A 365 11.19 15.80 -9.92
C HIS A 365 11.77 15.24 -11.21
N GLN A 366 12.98 15.68 -11.54
CA GLN A 366 13.81 15.12 -12.60
C GLN A 366 14.94 14.29 -11.99
N LEU A 367 15.12 13.06 -12.46
CA LEU A 367 16.28 12.24 -12.12
C LEU A 367 17.14 12.02 -13.36
N HIS A 368 18.39 12.43 -13.31
CA HIS A 368 19.36 12.17 -14.36
C HIS A 368 20.17 10.92 -14.06
N VAL A 369 20.06 9.91 -14.91
CA VAL A 369 20.80 8.64 -14.79
C VAL A 369 21.88 8.59 -15.86
N GLY A 370 23.17 8.71 -15.47
CA GLY A 370 24.29 8.70 -16.37
C GLY A 370 25.58 9.17 -15.72
N LYS A 371 26.72 9.03 -16.43
CA LYS A 371 28.04 9.36 -15.89
C LYS A 371 28.37 10.85 -15.85
N SER A 372 27.69 11.68 -16.64
CA SER A 372 27.93 13.11 -16.73
C SER A 372 26.66 13.91 -16.76
N LYS A 373 26.56 14.91 -15.90
CA LYS A 373 25.45 15.88 -15.87
C LYS A 373 25.66 17.05 -16.87
N ALA A 374 26.75 17.07 -17.60
CA ALA A 374 27.13 18.22 -18.43
C ALA A 374 26.15 18.55 -19.56
N ASN A 375 25.40 17.57 -20.02
CA ASN A 375 24.41 17.73 -21.10
C ASN A 375 22.97 17.53 -20.62
N CYS A 376 22.74 17.49 -19.30
CA CYS A 376 21.40 17.35 -18.76
C CYS A 376 20.69 18.70 -18.83
N PRO A 377 19.56 18.84 -19.57
CA PRO A 377 18.84 20.07 -19.66
C PRO A 377 18.06 20.38 -18.38
N ASP A 378 17.89 21.64 -18.09
CA ASP A 378 16.89 22.08 -17.12
C ASP A 378 15.49 21.93 -17.72
N LEU A 379 14.60 21.28 -16.99
CA LEU A 379 13.21 21.08 -17.40
C LEU A 379 12.28 21.98 -16.59
N TYR A 380 11.21 22.44 -17.22
CA TYR A 380 10.31 23.42 -16.65
C TYR A 380 8.85 22.96 -16.79
N ILE A 381 8.02 23.31 -15.82
CA ILE A 381 6.58 23.07 -15.83
C ILE A 381 5.81 24.33 -15.53
N ASP A 382 4.60 24.42 -16.06
CA ASP A 382 3.65 25.50 -15.78
C ASP A 382 3.29 25.51 -14.29
N GLU A 383 3.50 26.62 -13.60
CA GLU A 383 3.08 26.83 -12.22
C GLU A 383 1.83 27.72 -12.15
N TRP A 384 0.84 27.29 -11.39
CA TRP A 384 -0.37 28.06 -11.12
C TRP A 384 -0.35 28.63 -9.72
N LYS A 385 -0.55 29.97 -9.60
CA LYS A 385 -0.60 30.69 -8.33
C LYS A 385 -2.00 31.22 -8.06
N LEU A 386 -2.31 31.34 -6.77
CA LEU A 386 -3.56 31.94 -6.32
C LEU A 386 -3.33 33.45 -6.13
N GLU A 387 -4.04 34.27 -6.89
CA GLU A 387 -4.00 35.74 -6.79
C GLU A 387 -5.37 36.31 -6.41
N LYS A 388 -5.37 37.49 -5.77
CA LYS A 388 -6.60 38.18 -5.45
C LYS A 388 -7.05 38.98 -6.68
N ARG A 389 -8.35 38.92 -7.02
CA ARG A 389 -8.94 39.75 -8.08
C ARG A 389 -8.93 41.21 -7.70
N ASN A 390 -9.21 41.51 -6.42
CA ASN A 390 -9.23 42.86 -5.86
C ASN A 390 -8.49 42.88 -4.54
N GLU A 391 -7.56 43.79 -4.35
CA GLU A 391 -6.79 43.89 -3.09
C GLU A 391 -7.65 44.29 -1.89
N THR A 392 -8.77 44.98 -2.12
CA THR A 392 -9.69 45.46 -1.07
C THR A 392 -10.69 44.43 -0.59
N GLU A 393 -10.90 43.35 -1.34
CA GLU A 393 -11.83 42.28 -1.00
C GLU A 393 -11.11 41.13 -0.28
N THR A 394 -11.77 40.56 0.73
CA THR A 394 -11.28 39.38 1.47
C THR A 394 -12.16 38.18 1.16
N GLY A 395 -11.55 36.97 1.28
CA GLY A 395 -12.27 35.72 1.11
C GLY A 395 -11.90 34.96 -0.16
N ILE A 396 -12.38 33.70 -0.24
CA ILE A 396 -12.00 32.76 -1.30
C ILE A 396 -12.61 33.12 -2.64
N ASP A 397 -13.80 33.73 -2.65
CA ASP A 397 -14.46 34.14 -3.88
C ASP A 397 -13.68 35.24 -4.65
N ASN A 398 -12.81 35.96 -3.95
CA ASN A 398 -11.90 36.95 -4.53
C ASN A 398 -10.60 36.36 -5.08
N LEU A 399 -10.38 35.06 -4.95
CA LEU A 399 -9.18 34.39 -5.44
C LEU A 399 -9.38 33.83 -6.84
N MET A 400 -8.34 33.91 -7.65
CA MET A 400 -8.29 33.33 -8.99
C MET A 400 -6.96 32.56 -9.16
N ASP A 401 -7.01 31.46 -9.90
CA ASP A 401 -5.80 30.78 -10.34
C ASP A 401 -5.24 31.52 -11.56
N VAL A 402 -4.00 31.97 -11.48
CA VAL A 402 -3.29 32.66 -12.54
C VAL A 402 -2.07 31.83 -12.91
N LEU A 403 -1.81 31.67 -14.20
CA LEU A 403 -0.57 31.07 -14.66
C LEU A 403 0.60 31.99 -14.27
N ALA A 404 1.49 31.46 -13.43
CA ALA A 404 2.74 32.12 -13.09
C ALA A 404 3.80 31.81 -14.15
N ASP A 405 5.03 32.32 -13.92
CA ASP A 405 6.17 31.96 -14.74
C ASP A 405 6.45 30.44 -14.65
N ASP A 406 7.15 29.88 -15.65
CA ASP A 406 7.59 28.50 -15.67
C ASP A 406 8.41 28.18 -14.42
N CYS A 407 8.06 27.08 -13.77
CA CYS A 407 8.78 26.58 -12.61
C CYS A 407 9.78 25.50 -13.04
N LYS A 408 11.06 25.69 -12.68
CA LYS A 408 12.08 24.68 -12.90
C LYS A 408 11.80 23.43 -12.06
N ILE A 409 11.81 22.27 -12.70
CA ILE A 409 11.69 20.99 -12.00
C ILE A 409 12.98 20.75 -11.18
N GLU A 410 12.81 20.35 -9.91
CA GLU A 410 13.94 20.04 -9.04
C GLU A 410 14.63 18.75 -9.50
N MET A 411 15.97 18.82 -9.67
CA MET A 411 16.77 17.65 -9.97
C MET A 411 17.09 16.88 -8.69
N ALA A 412 16.56 15.67 -8.57
CA ALA A 412 16.75 14.79 -7.42
C ALA A 412 17.72 13.64 -7.73
N GLU A 413 18.43 13.16 -6.70
CA GLU A 413 19.25 11.94 -6.79
C GLU A 413 18.44 10.67 -6.50
N ALA A 414 17.31 10.81 -5.85
CA ALA A 414 16.37 9.74 -5.63
C ALA A 414 15.01 10.33 -5.29
N GLU A 415 13.94 9.71 -5.80
CA GLU A 415 12.59 10.16 -5.55
C GLU A 415 11.62 8.98 -5.37
N LYS A 416 10.56 9.26 -4.64
CA LYS A 416 9.53 8.26 -4.33
C LYS A 416 8.55 8.12 -5.48
N TYR A 417 8.42 6.90 -6.01
CA TYR A 417 7.44 6.55 -7.02
C TYR A 417 6.70 5.26 -6.63
N LEU A 418 5.37 5.30 -6.57
CA LEU A 418 4.47 4.17 -6.28
C LEU A 418 4.86 3.33 -5.06
N GLY A 419 5.41 3.97 -4.03
CA GLY A 419 5.76 3.33 -2.76
C GLY A 419 7.17 2.74 -2.70
N ASP A 420 7.97 2.90 -3.76
CA ASP A 420 9.41 2.67 -3.80
C ASP A 420 10.18 3.99 -3.92
N VAL A 421 11.46 3.95 -3.64
CA VAL A 421 12.39 5.05 -3.93
C VAL A 421 13.27 4.64 -5.10
N ILE A 422 13.14 5.37 -6.22
CA ILE A 422 13.98 5.23 -7.40
C ILE A 422 15.22 6.08 -7.19
N SER A 423 16.41 5.53 -7.43
CA SER A 423 17.69 6.21 -7.25
C SER A 423 18.49 6.22 -8.54
N VAL A 424 19.15 7.35 -8.85
CA VAL A 424 19.96 7.51 -10.06
C VAL A 424 21.17 6.57 -10.12
N ASP A 425 21.63 6.08 -8.97
CA ASP A 425 22.74 5.10 -8.87
C ASP A 425 22.26 3.63 -9.02
N GLY A 426 20.95 3.39 -9.19
CA GLY A 426 20.34 2.08 -9.31
C GLY A 426 20.44 1.19 -8.07
N ARG A 427 20.88 1.75 -6.94
CA ARG A 427 20.98 1.00 -5.68
C ARG A 427 19.68 1.04 -4.91
N ASN A 428 19.40 -0.02 -4.19
CA ASN A 428 18.21 -0.10 -3.34
C ASN A 428 18.38 0.58 -1.98
N THR A 429 19.55 1.12 -1.67
CA THR A 429 19.90 1.60 -0.32
C THR A 429 18.87 2.59 0.22
N LYS A 430 18.56 3.67 -0.52
CA LYS A 430 17.56 4.68 -0.11
C LYS A 430 16.14 4.09 -0.02
N ASN A 431 15.79 3.16 -0.90
CA ASN A 431 14.51 2.44 -0.86
C ASN A 431 14.39 1.58 0.40
N ILE A 432 15.45 0.84 0.74
CA ILE A 432 15.49 0.00 1.94
C ILE A 432 15.46 0.85 3.22
N GLU A 433 16.16 1.98 3.26
CA GLU A 433 16.09 2.93 4.39
C GLU A 433 14.67 3.44 4.61
N ALA A 434 13.99 3.88 3.56
CA ALA A 434 12.58 4.30 3.65
C ALA A 434 11.65 3.17 4.12
N LYS A 435 11.93 1.92 3.73
CA LYS A 435 11.17 0.74 4.20
C LYS A 435 11.47 0.39 5.66
N VAL A 436 12.71 0.58 6.11
CA VAL A 436 13.11 0.42 7.52
C VAL A 436 12.41 1.46 8.40
N ASP A 437 12.39 2.73 7.99
CA ASP A 437 11.67 3.79 8.72
C ASP A 437 10.18 3.49 8.84
N LYS A 438 9.58 3.03 7.74
CA LYS A 438 8.18 2.58 7.72
C LYS A 438 7.97 1.39 8.66
N ALA A 439 8.91 0.44 8.69
CA ALA A 439 8.88 -0.72 9.58
C ALA A 439 8.85 -0.31 11.05
N GLN A 440 9.70 0.65 11.46
CA GLN A 440 9.73 1.16 12.83
C GLN A 440 8.38 1.79 13.24
N GLY A 441 7.77 2.56 12.34
CA GLY A 441 6.43 3.11 12.55
C GLY A 441 5.37 2.03 12.77
N ILE A 442 5.39 0.97 11.94
CA ILE A 442 4.44 -0.17 12.05
C ILE A 442 4.69 -0.94 13.34
N ILE A 443 5.95 -1.22 13.70
CA ILE A 443 6.31 -1.92 14.94
C ILE A 443 5.77 -1.17 16.16
N LYS A 444 5.96 0.16 16.21
CA LYS A 444 5.45 1.01 17.29
C LYS A 444 3.93 0.91 17.42
N GLN A 445 3.21 0.95 16.28
CA GLN A 445 1.75 0.80 16.27
C GLN A 445 1.31 -0.59 16.75
N LEU A 446 1.95 -1.65 16.27
CA LEU A 446 1.60 -3.02 16.65
C LEU A 446 1.89 -3.31 18.13
N LYS A 447 2.99 -2.76 18.68
CA LYS A 447 3.28 -2.86 20.12
C LYS A 447 2.19 -2.19 20.95
N GLY A 448 1.83 -0.94 20.66
CA GLY A 448 0.75 -0.24 21.37
C GLY A 448 -0.57 -1.00 21.32
N MET A 449 -0.90 -1.60 20.16
CA MET A 449 -2.09 -2.43 20.03
C MET A 449 -2.04 -3.71 20.86
N MET A 450 -0.90 -4.37 20.96
CA MET A 450 -0.73 -5.58 21.79
C MET A 450 -0.84 -5.26 23.28
N GLU A 451 -0.44 -4.05 23.70
CA GLU A 451 -0.57 -3.55 25.08
C GLU A 451 -2.01 -3.16 25.42
N GLU A 452 -2.70 -2.42 24.53
CA GLU A 452 -4.06 -1.91 24.75
C GLU A 452 -5.15 -2.98 24.60
N MET A 453 -4.96 -3.93 23.68
CA MET A 453 -5.93 -4.96 23.40
C MET A 453 -5.55 -6.24 24.15
N CYS A 454 -6.30 -6.59 25.18
CA CYS A 454 -6.17 -7.87 25.87
C CYS A 454 -6.58 -9.03 24.95
N PHE A 455 -5.70 -9.43 24.04
CA PHE A 455 -5.93 -10.62 23.17
C PHE A 455 -5.94 -11.93 23.97
N GLY A 456 -5.66 -11.86 25.26
CA GLY A 456 -5.63 -13.03 26.13
C GLY A 456 -4.72 -14.14 25.59
N GLN A 457 -5.25 -15.35 25.58
CA GLN A 457 -4.52 -16.54 25.10
C GLN A 457 -4.25 -16.56 23.58
N PHE A 458 -4.98 -15.77 22.76
CA PHE A 458 -4.82 -15.73 21.29
C PHE A 458 -3.74 -14.75 20.80
N ILE A 459 -2.96 -14.17 21.71
CA ILE A 459 -2.04 -13.07 21.35
C ILE A 459 -1.04 -13.46 20.25
N PHE A 460 -0.48 -14.68 20.27
CA PHE A 460 0.55 -15.10 19.30
C PHE A 460 -0.05 -15.28 17.90
N GLU A 461 -1.20 -15.95 17.77
CA GLU A 461 -1.88 -16.15 16.49
C GLU A 461 -2.28 -14.80 15.88
N VAL A 462 -2.90 -13.92 16.68
CA VAL A 462 -3.30 -12.59 16.22
C VAL A 462 -2.08 -11.76 15.82
N ALA A 463 -1.00 -11.80 16.60
CA ALA A 463 0.24 -11.10 16.28
C ALA A 463 0.86 -11.57 14.96
N ILE A 464 0.85 -12.87 14.67
CA ILE A 464 1.34 -13.42 13.39
C ILE A 464 0.44 -13.02 12.23
N ILE A 465 -0.89 -13.00 12.42
CA ILE A 465 -1.82 -12.48 11.40
C ILE A 465 -1.54 -11.00 11.12
N LEU A 466 -1.31 -10.19 12.16
CA LEU A 466 -0.98 -8.78 12.02
C LEU A 466 0.38 -8.57 11.36
N ARG A 467 1.41 -9.35 11.76
CA ARG A 467 2.70 -9.35 11.07
C ARG A 467 2.54 -9.59 9.57
N ASN A 468 1.86 -10.65 9.18
CA ASN A 468 1.72 -11.03 7.78
C ASN A 468 0.87 -10.04 6.99
N SER A 469 -0.21 -9.50 7.58
CA SER A 469 -1.17 -8.65 6.89
C SER A 469 -0.76 -7.18 6.80
N PHE A 470 -0.02 -6.67 7.79
CA PHE A 470 0.32 -5.24 7.88
C PHE A 470 1.82 -5.00 7.76
N PHE A 471 2.61 -5.68 8.60
CA PHE A 471 4.06 -5.44 8.63
C PHE A 471 4.70 -5.94 7.33
N ILE A 472 4.59 -7.23 7.01
CA ILE A 472 5.20 -7.83 5.82
C ILE A 472 4.70 -7.17 4.54
N ASN A 473 3.38 -6.95 4.38
CA ASN A 473 2.85 -6.29 3.19
C ASN A 473 3.22 -4.82 3.12
N GLY A 474 3.36 -4.16 4.28
CA GLY A 474 3.76 -2.75 4.35
C GLY A 474 5.19 -2.49 3.91
N ILE A 475 6.14 -3.37 4.28
CA ILE A 475 7.58 -3.16 4.03
C ILE A 475 8.10 -3.85 2.76
N LEU A 476 7.46 -4.93 2.30
CA LEU A 476 7.90 -5.66 1.11
C LEU A 476 7.19 -5.24 -0.18
N THR A 477 6.47 -4.12 -0.20
CA THR A 477 5.82 -3.63 -1.42
C THR A 477 6.86 -3.48 -2.53
N ASN A 478 6.59 -4.06 -3.71
CA ASN A 478 7.38 -4.01 -4.94
C ASN A 478 8.81 -4.59 -4.87
N LEU A 479 9.33 -5.05 -3.73
CA LEU A 479 10.69 -5.61 -3.63
C LEU A 479 10.92 -6.83 -4.54
N GLU A 480 9.86 -7.51 -4.93
CA GLU A 480 9.91 -8.57 -5.94
C GLU A 480 10.35 -8.09 -7.31
N ALA A 481 10.13 -6.81 -7.64
CA ALA A 481 10.51 -6.18 -8.91
C ALA A 481 11.88 -5.46 -8.85
N SER A 482 12.54 -5.46 -7.70
CA SER A 482 13.84 -4.77 -7.51
C SER A 482 14.99 -5.52 -8.16
N TYR A 483 15.91 -4.77 -8.77
CA TYR A 483 17.16 -5.22 -9.35
C TYR A 483 18.30 -5.08 -8.32
N GLY A 484 19.28 -5.99 -8.34
CA GLY A 484 20.49 -5.88 -7.54
C GLY A 484 20.28 -5.81 -6.02
N LEU A 485 19.16 -6.31 -5.52
CA LEU A 485 18.90 -6.35 -4.08
C LEU A 485 19.92 -7.27 -3.38
N THR A 486 20.70 -6.73 -2.46
CA THR A 486 21.79 -7.40 -1.77
C THR A 486 21.33 -8.14 -0.51
N ASP A 487 22.12 -9.13 -0.08
CA ASP A 487 21.84 -9.85 1.17
C ASP A 487 21.87 -8.93 2.40
N SER A 488 22.78 -7.93 2.43
CA SER A 488 22.85 -6.95 3.52
C SER A 488 21.62 -6.03 3.60
N GLU A 489 21.04 -5.68 2.46
CA GLU A 489 19.79 -4.91 2.40
C GLU A 489 18.59 -5.73 2.89
N ILE A 490 18.53 -7.01 2.54
CA ILE A 490 17.52 -7.94 3.07
C ILE A 490 17.69 -8.10 4.58
N GLU A 491 18.92 -8.23 5.08
CA GLU A 491 19.20 -8.35 6.53
C GLU A 491 18.72 -7.17 7.35
N LYS A 492 18.78 -5.92 6.81
CA LYS A 492 18.20 -4.74 7.49
C LYS A 492 16.69 -4.89 7.71
N LEU A 493 15.97 -5.44 6.75
CA LEU A 493 14.54 -5.71 6.88
C LEU A 493 14.26 -6.89 7.82
N GLU A 494 15.10 -7.93 7.79
CA GLU A 494 15.03 -9.07 8.72
C GLU A 494 15.26 -8.62 10.16
N GLN A 495 16.18 -7.68 10.41
CA GLN A 495 16.39 -7.09 11.73
C GLN A 495 15.13 -6.37 12.26
N CYS A 496 14.39 -5.67 11.40
CA CYS A 496 13.10 -5.10 11.78
C CYS A 496 12.06 -6.16 12.13
N ASP A 497 12.00 -7.24 11.34
CA ASP A 497 11.10 -8.37 11.60
C ASP A 497 11.46 -9.07 12.93
N GLU A 498 12.73 -9.34 13.16
CA GLU A 498 13.24 -9.90 14.42
C GLU A 498 12.89 -9.03 15.62
N GLN A 499 12.96 -7.69 15.47
CA GLN A 499 12.55 -6.75 16.52
C GLN A 499 11.06 -6.88 16.86
N LEU A 500 10.21 -7.06 15.83
CA LEU A 500 8.78 -7.31 16.02
C LEU A 500 8.55 -8.67 16.71
N LEU A 501 9.21 -9.73 16.24
CA LEU A 501 9.08 -11.08 16.80
C LEU A 501 9.55 -11.13 18.27
N ARG A 502 10.64 -10.40 18.61
CA ARG A 502 11.07 -10.26 20.00
C ARG A 502 10.03 -9.55 20.87
N ALA A 503 9.37 -8.55 20.33
CA ALA A 503 8.30 -7.86 21.06
C ALA A 503 7.07 -8.77 21.28
N ILE A 504 6.74 -9.62 20.33
CA ILE A 504 5.65 -10.60 20.47
C ILE A 504 5.97 -11.61 21.58
N LEU A 505 7.20 -12.13 21.60
CA LEU A 505 7.66 -13.13 22.54
C LEU A 505 8.14 -12.55 23.89
N ASP A 506 8.24 -11.23 23.98
CA ASP A 506 8.78 -10.50 25.15
C ASP A 506 10.14 -11.09 25.61
N CYS A 507 11.11 -11.08 24.71
CA CYS A 507 12.39 -11.71 24.96
C CYS A 507 13.58 -10.75 24.72
N PRO A 508 14.75 -11.00 25.37
CA PRO A 508 15.94 -10.19 25.24
C PRO A 508 16.48 -10.12 23.80
N SER A 509 17.18 -9.03 23.49
CA SER A 509 17.86 -8.85 22.19
C SER A 509 18.91 -9.92 21.88
N SER A 510 19.49 -10.53 22.93
CA SER A 510 20.48 -11.63 22.83
C SER A 510 19.86 -12.99 22.48
N THR A 511 18.53 -13.10 22.41
CA THR A 511 17.86 -14.34 22.00
C THR A 511 18.25 -14.69 20.55
N PRO A 512 18.69 -15.92 20.26
CA PRO A 512 19.04 -16.34 18.91
C PRO A 512 17.88 -16.15 17.94
N LYS A 513 18.15 -15.48 16.81
CA LYS A 513 17.10 -15.08 15.86
C LYS A 513 16.33 -16.27 15.27
N GLU A 514 17.02 -17.38 14.99
CA GLU A 514 16.42 -18.60 14.45
C GLU A 514 15.34 -19.16 15.37
N MET A 515 15.47 -18.99 16.68
CA MET A 515 14.46 -19.43 17.64
C MET A 515 13.16 -18.62 17.53
N LEU A 516 13.23 -17.34 17.19
CA LEU A 516 12.04 -16.51 16.96
C LEU A 516 11.20 -17.09 15.82
N TYR A 517 11.86 -17.45 14.73
CA TYR A 517 11.19 -18.02 13.54
C TYR A 517 10.71 -19.45 13.76
N LEU A 518 11.54 -20.31 14.36
CA LEU A 518 11.21 -21.72 14.59
C LEU A 518 10.07 -21.90 15.60
N GLU A 519 10.07 -21.13 16.69
CA GLU A 519 9.04 -21.25 17.73
C GLU A 519 7.69 -20.65 17.29
N LEU A 520 7.71 -19.52 16.57
CA LEU A 520 6.49 -18.92 16.03
C LEU A 520 6.03 -19.52 14.70
N GLY A 521 6.83 -20.38 14.09
CA GLY A 521 6.50 -21.03 12.82
C GLY A 521 6.41 -20.07 11.63
N VAL A 522 7.22 -19.00 11.61
CA VAL A 522 7.17 -17.98 10.57
C VAL A 522 8.37 -18.01 9.64
N ILE A 523 8.13 -17.63 8.39
CA ILE A 523 9.15 -17.62 7.34
C ILE A 523 9.96 -16.32 7.42
N PRO A 524 11.33 -16.38 7.36
CA PRO A 524 12.18 -15.20 7.26
C PRO A 524 11.92 -14.38 5.99
N ILE A 525 12.14 -13.07 6.06
CA ILE A 525 11.84 -12.12 4.97
C ILE A 525 12.50 -12.51 3.65
N ARG A 526 13.77 -12.97 3.65
CA ARG A 526 14.47 -13.38 2.42
C ARG A 526 13.70 -14.40 1.60
N TYR A 527 13.07 -15.37 2.26
CA TYR A 527 12.27 -16.39 1.59
C TYR A 527 10.91 -15.88 1.14
N ILE A 528 10.33 -14.88 1.83
CA ILE A 528 9.11 -14.23 1.41
C ILE A 528 9.37 -13.41 0.13
N VAL A 529 10.50 -12.70 0.06
CA VAL A 529 10.91 -11.96 -1.14
C VAL A 529 11.15 -12.92 -2.31
N MET A 530 11.85 -14.06 -2.08
CA MET A 530 12.02 -15.10 -3.10
C MET A 530 10.67 -15.60 -3.64
N SER A 531 9.76 -15.96 -2.74
CA SER A 531 8.41 -16.42 -3.13
C SER A 531 7.69 -15.38 -3.99
N ARG A 532 7.67 -14.11 -3.54
CA ARG A 532 7.02 -13.01 -4.29
C ARG A 532 7.66 -12.82 -5.67
N ARG A 533 8.99 -12.89 -5.77
CA ARG A 533 9.72 -12.74 -7.04
C ARG A 533 9.39 -13.87 -8.02
N LEU A 534 9.31 -15.11 -7.56
CA LEU A 534 8.93 -16.24 -8.41
C LEU A 534 7.45 -16.14 -8.85
N MET A 535 6.56 -15.69 -7.97
CA MET A 535 5.17 -15.44 -8.35
C MET A 535 5.04 -14.28 -9.35
N PHE A 536 5.88 -13.25 -9.23
CA PHE A 536 5.93 -12.16 -10.19
C PHE A 536 6.51 -12.62 -11.54
N HIS A 537 7.51 -13.51 -11.52
CA HIS A 537 8.03 -14.14 -12.74
C HIS A 537 6.93 -14.92 -13.47
N HIS A 538 6.20 -15.77 -12.75
CA HIS A 538 5.05 -16.48 -13.32
C HIS A 538 4.00 -15.52 -13.90
N TYR A 539 3.73 -14.42 -13.22
CA TYR A 539 2.81 -13.38 -13.72
C TYR A 539 3.31 -12.80 -15.06
N ILE A 540 4.60 -12.39 -15.15
CA ILE A 540 5.19 -11.84 -16.39
C ILE A 540 5.10 -12.84 -17.54
N LEU A 541 5.41 -14.12 -17.30
CA LEU A 541 5.36 -15.17 -18.30
C LEU A 541 3.95 -15.41 -18.84
N ASN A 542 2.91 -15.23 -18.01
CA ASN A 542 1.50 -15.43 -18.37
C ASN A 542 0.79 -14.15 -18.84
N GLU A 543 1.45 -12.99 -18.83
CA GLU A 543 0.92 -11.78 -19.48
C GLU A 543 0.93 -11.93 -21.01
N ASP A 544 0.06 -11.17 -21.69
CA ASP A 544 -0.01 -11.16 -23.15
C ASP A 544 1.40 -10.94 -23.73
N LYS A 545 1.74 -11.72 -24.76
CA LYS A 545 3.02 -11.60 -25.46
C LYS A 545 3.26 -10.22 -26.06
N LYS A 546 2.18 -9.46 -26.35
CA LYS A 546 2.23 -8.09 -26.85
C LYS A 546 2.38 -7.06 -25.73
N SER A 547 2.15 -7.44 -24.47
CA SER A 547 2.23 -6.51 -23.34
C SER A 547 3.63 -5.93 -23.17
N LEU A 548 3.69 -4.67 -22.73
CA LEU A 548 4.94 -3.94 -22.53
C LEU A 548 5.89 -4.70 -21.58
N ILE A 549 5.37 -5.21 -20.47
CA ILE A 549 6.20 -5.92 -19.48
C ILE A 549 6.75 -7.25 -19.99
N ASN A 550 5.95 -8.02 -20.77
CA ASN A 550 6.39 -9.30 -21.33
C ASN A 550 7.48 -9.09 -22.38
N LYS A 551 7.29 -8.09 -23.27
CA LYS A 551 8.30 -7.69 -24.26
C LYS A 551 9.58 -7.22 -23.59
N PHE A 552 9.46 -6.33 -22.59
CA PHE A 552 10.59 -5.80 -21.83
C PHE A 552 11.40 -6.91 -21.17
N PHE A 553 10.74 -7.81 -20.44
CA PHE A 553 11.40 -8.97 -19.81
C PHE A 553 12.13 -9.86 -20.82
N LYS A 554 11.50 -10.18 -21.95
CA LYS A 554 12.12 -11.02 -23.00
C LYS A 554 13.36 -10.40 -23.59
N ILE A 555 13.35 -9.09 -23.87
CA ILE A 555 14.51 -8.38 -24.40
C ILE A 555 15.65 -8.39 -23.39
N GLN A 556 15.35 -8.10 -22.11
CA GLN A 556 16.33 -8.01 -21.06
C GLN A 556 16.94 -9.38 -20.75
N SER A 557 16.14 -10.43 -20.62
CA SER A 557 16.58 -11.79 -20.26
C SER A 557 17.46 -12.47 -21.30
N ARG A 558 17.45 -12.01 -22.58
CA ARG A 558 18.33 -12.55 -23.66
C ARG A 558 19.81 -12.27 -23.42
N LYS A 559 20.15 -11.06 -22.94
CA LYS A 559 21.53 -10.65 -22.68
C LYS A 559 21.60 -9.94 -21.30
N PRO A 560 21.48 -10.71 -20.21
CA PRO A 560 21.43 -10.13 -18.89
C PRO A 560 22.74 -9.46 -18.52
N VAL A 561 22.66 -8.31 -17.88
CA VAL A 561 23.78 -7.56 -17.32
C VAL A 561 23.96 -7.86 -15.83
N LYS A 562 25.01 -7.30 -15.23
CA LYS A 562 25.22 -7.41 -13.77
C LYS A 562 23.97 -6.89 -13.02
N ASN A 563 23.59 -7.58 -11.99
CA ASN A 563 22.41 -7.30 -11.17
C ASN A 563 21.07 -7.43 -11.91
N ASP A 564 21.05 -8.08 -13.08
CA ASP A 564 19.83 -8.33 -13.80
C ASP A 564 18.84 -9.16 -12.97
N TRP A 565 17.57 -8.79 -13.08
CA TRP A 565 16.51 -9.43 -12.33
C TRP A 565 16.34 -10.92 -12.70
N SER A 566 16.49 -11.27 -13.97
CA SER A 566 16.39 -12.65 -14.46
C SER A 566 17.46 -13.56 -13.87
N LEU A 567 18.68 -13.05 -13.64
CA LEU A 567 19.73 -13.80 -12.94
C LEU A 567 19.36 -14.10 -11.49
N THR A 568 18.73 -13.14 -10.83
CA THR A 568 18.23 -13.33 -9.45
C THR A 568 17.10 -14.37 -9.40
N VAL A 569 16.21 -14.37 -10.39
CA VAL A 569 15.16 -15.41 -10.52
C VAL A 569 15.79 -16.79 -10.65
N ARG A 570 16.76 -16.96 -11.56
CA ARG A 570 17.46 -18.24 -11.75
C ARG A 570 18.14 -18.71 -10.47
N LYS A 571 18.87 -17.81 -9.78
CA LYS A 571 19.46 -18.12 -8.46
C LYS A 571 18.42 -18.54 -7.43
N ASN A 572 17.24 -17.93 -7.43
CA ASN A 572 16.17 -18.32 -6.51
C ASN A 572 15.60 -19.72 -6.85
N LEU A 573 15.41 -20.04 -8.13
CA LEU A 573 14.98 -21.38 -8.57
C LEU A 573 16.01 -22.45 -8.16
N GLU A 574 17.30 -22.18 -8.39
CA GLU A 574 18.39 -23.07 -7.98
C GLU A 574 18.43 -23.29 -6.46
N THR A 575 18.32 -22.21 -5.68
CA THR A 575 18.30 -22.28 -4.21
C THR A 575 17.16 -23.14 -3.70
N LEU A 576 16.00 -23.06 -4.34
CA LEU A 576 14.80 -23.83 -3.99
C LEU A 576 14.76 -25.21 -4.65
N LYS A 577 15.78 -25.55 -5.47
CA LYS A 577 15.84 -26.80 -6.25
C LYS A 577 14.62 -27.01 -7.14
N LEU A 578 14.15 -25.91 -7.75
CA LEU A 578 13.08 -25.89 -8.73
C LEU A 578 13.73 -25.86 -10.11
N ASN A 579 13.67 -26.98 -10.85
CA ASN A 579 14.38 -27.16 -12.12
C ASN A 579 13.51 -26.84 -13.34
N GLN A 580 12.36 -26.16 -13.15
CA GLN A 580 11.48 -25.81 -14.24
C GLN A 580 12.07 -24.67 -15.08
N ASN A 581 11.97 -24.79 -16.41
CA ASN A 581 12.23 -23.71 -17.33
C ASN A 581 10.99 -22.77 -17.47
N ASP A 582 11.14 -21.65 -18.17
CA ASP A 582 10.09 -20.66 -18.34
C ASP A 582 8.84 -21.21 -19.01
N ASP A 583 8.96 -22.14 -19.96
CA ASP A 583 7.83 -22.76 -20.67
C ASP A 583 7.06 -23.68 -19.72
N GLU A 584 7.75 -24.50 -18.93
CA GLU A 584 7.13 -25.35 -17.92
C GLU A 584 6.44 -24.52 -16.82
N ILE A 585 7.07 -23.43 -16.34
CA ILE A 585 6.49 -22.53 -15.35
C ILE A 585 5.20 -21.90 -15.87
N LYS A 586 5.15 -21.56 -17.14
CA LYS A 586 3.99 -20.95 -17.79
C LYS A 586 2.78 -21.89 -17.86
N GLU A 587 3.00 -23.20 -18.00
CA GLU A 587 1.93 -24.18 -18.09
C GLU A 587 1.17 -24.37 -16.77
N PHE A 588 1.79 -24.01 -15.62
CA PHE A 588 1.12 -24.11 -14.34
C PHE A 588 0.05 -23.04 -14.17
N SER A 589 -1.11 -23.42 -13.63
CA SER A 589 -2.02 -22.43 -13.07
C SER A 589 -1.35 -21.66 -11.92
N ILE A 590 -1.75 -20.42 -11.71
CA ILE A 590 -1.22 -19.60 -10.59
C ILE A 590 -1.36 -20.31 -9.23
N TYR A 591 -2.44 -21.06 -9.04
CA TYR A 591 -2.68 -21.82 -7.81
C TYR A 591 -1.69 -22.98 -7.65
N SER A 592 -1.50 -23.78 -8.71
CA SER A 592 -0.57 -24.91 -8.70
C SER A 592 0.87 -24.46 -8.50
N TYR A 593 1.31 -23.43 -9.23
CA TYR A 593 2.64 -22.88 -9.10
C TYR A 593 2.90 -22.31 -7.69
N LYS A 594 1.94 -21.55 -7.16
CA LYS A 594 2.01 -21.04 -5.78
C LYS A 594 2.17 -22.15 -4.75
N LYS A 595 1.50 -23.29 -4.92
CA LYS A 595 1.63 -24.45 -4.02
C LYS A 595 3.05 -25.05 -4.09
N ILE A 596 3.60 -25.18 -5.29
CA ILE A 596 4.98 -25.69 -5.50
C ILE A 596 5.99 -24.74 -4.85
N VAL A 597 5.93 -23.45 -5.16
CA VAL A 597 6.84 -22.44 -4.60
C VAL A 597 6.74 -22.39 -3.08
N ASN A 598 5.54 -22.34 -2.51
CA ASN A 598 5.37 -22.29 -1.06
C ASN A 598 5.92 -23.53 -0.36
N SER A 599 5.75 -24.74 -0.92
CA SER A 599 6.32 -25.97 -0.37
C SER A 599 7.85 -25.94 -0.37
N ALA A 600 8.46 -25.50 -1.49
CA ALA A 600 9.91 -25.37 -1.60
C ALA A 600 10.47 -24.32 -0.64
N ILE A 601 9.79 -23.17 -0.51
CA ILE A 601 10.13 -22.08 0.42
C ILE A 601 10.09 -22.56 1.87
N GLN A 602 9.01 -23.23 2.27
CA GLN A 602 8.90 -23.75 3.64
C GLN A 602 10.02 -24.73 3.97
N LYS A 603 10.32 -25.63 3.03
CA LYS A 603 11.40 -26.62 3.20
C LYS A 603 12.77 -25.96 3.32
N GLU A 604 13.10 -25.03 2.43
CA GLU A 604 14.42 -24.38 2.46
C GLU A 604 14.56 -23.40 3.62
N ALA A 605 13.52 -22.64 3.96
CA ALA A 605 13.51 -21.79 5.15
C ALA A 605 13.73 -22.61 6.43
N PHE A 606 13.05 -23.73 6.54
CA PHE A 606 13.25 -24.66 7.67
C PHE A 606 14.70 -25.18 7.73
N ASN A 607 15.24 -25.66 6.62
CA ASN A 607 16.61 -26.17 6.54
C ASN A 607 17.64 -25.08 6.92
N TYR A 608 17.43 -23.86 6.44
CA TYR A 608 18.26 -22.70 6.78
C TYR A 608 18.25 -22.43 8.29
N LEU A 609 17.07 -22.35 8.89
CA LEU A 609 16.91 -22.08 10.32
C LEU A 609 17.51 -23.21 11.18
N ILE A 610 17.36 -24.45 10.76
CA ILE A 610 17.96 -25.61 11.47
C ILE A 610 19.50 -25.58 11.41
N ARG A 611 20.08 -25.22 10.23
CA ARG A 611 21.53 -25.02 10.12
C ARG A 611 22.03 -23.95 11.08
N LEU A 612 21.37 -22.79 11.15
CA LEU A 612 21.72 -21.72 12.08
C LEU A 612 21.60 -22.19 13.54
N LYS A 613 20.47 -22.80 13.90
CA LYS A 613 20.24 -23.32 15.25
C LYS A 613 21.32 -24.33 15.69
N ASN A 614 21.73 -25.20 14.78
CA ASN A 614 22.71 -26.24 15.09
C ASN A 614 24.13 -25.69 15.32
N SER A 615 24.42 -24.47 14.85
CA SER A 615 25.68 -23.79 15.17
C SER A 615 25.75 -23.23 16.59
N HIS A 616 24.61 -23.12 17.30
CA HIS A 616 24.54 -22.61 18.67
C HIS A 616 24.57 -23.74 19.72
N SER A 617 25.61 -23.78 20.53
CA SER A 617 25.80 -24.83 21.55
C SER A 617 24.64 -24.97 22.54
N LYS A 618 24.00 -23.85 22.90
CA LYS A 618 22.93 -23.80 23.90
C LYS A 618 21.58 -24.37 23.43
N ILE A 619 21.30 -24.33 22.11
CA ILE A 619 19.99 -24.68 21.54
C ILE A 619 20.04 -25.78 20.49
N LYS A 620 21.24 -26.28 20.13
CA LYS A 620 21.42 -27.32 19.11
C LYS A 620 20.62 -28.62 19.39
N HIS A 621 20.37 -28.93 20.67
CA HIS A 621 19.66 -30.15 21.11
C HIS A 621 18.14 -30.07 20.91
N ILE A 622 17.57 -28.89 20.65
CA ILE A 622 16.13 -28.73 20.42
C ILE A 622 15.77 -29.23 19.01
N ASN A 623 14.83 -30.16 18.93
CA ASN A 623 14.42 -30.79 17.69
C ASN A 623 13.08 -30.18 17.19
N TYR A 624 13.01 -29.92 15.89
CA TYR A 624 11.82 -29.50 15.19
C TYR A 624 11.53 -30.47 14.04
N ALA A 625 10.25 -30.76 13.80
CA ALA A 625 9.82 -31.62 12.69
C ALA A 625 9.55 -30.81 11.42
N LYS A 626 9.00 -29.60 11.58
CA LYS A 626 8.63 -28.70 10.52
C LYS A 626 8.56 -27.24 11.04
N LEU A 627 8.44 -26.29 10.15
CA LEU A 627 8.29 -24.87 10.50
C LEU A 627 6.81 -24.57 10.79
N GLU A 628 6.45 -24.61 12.06
CA GLU A 628 5.10 -24.31 12.57
C GLU A 628 5.16 -23.74 13.97
N MET A 629 4.12 -23.01 14.37
CA MET A 629 4.00 -22.50 15.73
C MET A 629 3.99 -23.66 16.71
N GLN A 630 4.81 -23.56 17.75
CA GLN A 630 4.91 -24.61 18.74
C GLN A 630 3.66 -24.68 19.62
N ASP A 631 3.28 -25.90 20.01
CA ASP A 631 2.05 -26.21 20.75
C ASP A 631 1.87 -25.43 22.06
N TYR A 632 2.97 -25.13 22.77
CA TYR A 632 2.91 -24.34 24.01
C TYR A 632 2.58 -22.86 23.80
N LEU A 633 2.70 -22.35 22.57
CA LEU A 633 2.26 -20.99 22.16
C LEU A 633 0.80 -20.96 21.70
N MET A 634 0.18 -22.15 21.57
CA MET A 634 -1.23 -22.25 21.18
C MET A 634 -2.17 -21.82 22.33
N PRO A 635 -3.33 -21.25 22.03
CA PRO A 635 -4.25 -20.74 23.03
C PRO A 635 -4.75 -21.75 24.06
N SER A 636 -4.81 -23.02 23.67
CA SER A 636 -5.31 -24.12 24.52
C SER A 636 -4.32 -24.60 25.56
N THR A 637 -3.05 -24.19 25.49
CA THR A 637 -1.98 -24.77 26.31
C THR A 637 -1.63 -23.90 27.52
N PHE A 638 -1.31 -22.61 27.26
CA PHE A 638 -0.88 -21.68 28.29
C PHE A 638 -1.52 -20.31 28.16
N THR A 639 -1.55 -19.54 29.26
CA THR A 639 -1.71 -18.09 29.17
C THR A 639 -0.47 -17.46 28.51
N ALA A 640 -0.62 -16.28 27.92
CA ALA A 640 0.45 -15.60 27.19
C ALA A 640 1.75 -15.47 28.02
N ASP A 641 1.64 -15.11 29.31
CA ASP A 641 2.81 -14.94 30.20
C ASP A 641 3.53 -16.24 30.50
N VAL A 642 2.77 -17.33 30.65
CA VAL A 642 3.35 -18.67 30.87
C VAL A 642 4.03 -19.15 29.59
N ALA A 643 3.43 -18.93 28.42
CA ALA A 643 4.00 -19.28 27.14
C ALA A 643 5.31 -18.50 26.87
N ARG A 644 5.35 -17.21 27.16
CA ARG A 644 6.58 -16.38 27.07
C ARG A 644 7.67 -16.90 28.01
N PHE A 645 7.31 -17.23 29.24
CA PHE A 645 8.26 -17.84 30.18
C PHE A 645 8.76 -19.19 29.69
N ALA A 646 7.91 -20.06 29.11
CA ALA A 646 8.30 -21.31 28.50
C ALA A 646 9.29 -21.10 27.34
N PHE A 647 9.06 -20.09 26.49
CA PHE A 647 9.99 -19.70 25.44
C PHE A 647 11.38 -19.32 26.02
N LEU A 648 11.41 -18.48 27.08
CA LEU A 648 12.66 -18.11 27.75
C LEU A 648 13.38 -19.32 28.32
N CYS A 649 12.64 -20.29 28.89
CA CYS A 649 13.23 -21.55 29.39
C CYS A 649 13.84 -22.36 28.24
N ARG A 650 13.12 -22.53 27.12
CA ARG A 650 13.61 -23.31 25.97
C ARG A 650 14.84 -22.67 25.34
N THR A 651 14.89 -21.36 25.26
CA THR A 651 16.02 -20.59 24.68
C THR A 651 17.17 -20.33 25.66
N ARG A 652 17.04 -20.74 26.92
CA ARG A 652 17.98 -20.47 28.02
C ARG A 652 18.20 -18.99 28.26
N MET A 653 17.12 -18.17 28.12
CA MET A 653 17.13 -16.74 28.33
C MET A 653 16.47 -16.28 29.63
N VAL A 654 16.13 -17.21 30.53
CA VAL A 654 15.65 -16.89 31.87
C VAL A 654 16.76 -16.17 32.64
N ASN A 655 16.38 -15.13 33.41
CA ASN A 655 17.31 -14.29 34.15
C ASN A 655 17.86 -15.05 35.39
N VAL A 656 18.83 -15.93 35.19
CA VAL A 656 19.56 -16.66 36.20
C VAL A 656 21.06 -16.44 36.02
N GLY A 657 21.85 -16.58 37.11
CA GLY A 657 23.27 -16.23 37.12
C GLY A 657 24.10 -16.96 36.07
N ALA A 658 23.84 -18.25 35.84
CA ALA A 658 24.57 -19.06 34.86
C ALA A 658 24.43 -18.56 33.42
N ASN A 659 23.30 -17.92 33.07
CA ASN A 659 23.09 -17.39 31.70
C ASN A 659 23.92 -16.12 31.40
N TYR A 660 24.45 -15.48 32.43
CA TYR A 660 25.25 -14.23 32.31
C TYR A 660 26.75 -14.47 32.51
N LYS A 661 27.16 -15.68 32.98
CA LYS A 661 28.56 -16.02 33.22
C LYS A 661 29.42 -15.89 31.97
N GLU A 662 28.92 -16.38 30.84
CA GLU A 662 29.64 -16.35 29.56
C GLU A 662 29.78 -14.91 28.98
N GLY A 663 28.93 -13.97 29.40
CA GLY A 663 28.99 -12.58 29.02
C GLY A 663 29.85 -11.69 29.94
N GLY A 664 30.55 -12.24 30.91
CA GLY A 664 31.43 -11.53 31.84
C GLY A 664 30.73 -10.65 32.88
N LYS A 665 29.38 -10.72 32.97
CA LYS A 665 28.56 -9.82 33.82
C LYS A 665 28.44 -10.29 35.29
N ILE A 666 28.68 -11.54 35.58
CA ILE A 666 28.59 -12.08 36.95
C ILE A 666 29.85 -12.86 37.28
N LYS A 667 30.60 -12.44 38.29
CA LYS A 667 31.84 -13.10 38.77
C LYS A 667 31.60 -14.39 39.50
N ASN A 668 30.48 -14.52 40.22
CA ASN A 668 30.15 -15.74 40.96
C ASN A 668 28.68 -16.12 40.75
N PRO A 669 28.39 -17.11 39.89
CA PRO A 669 27.02 -17.51 39.56
C PRO A 669 26.43 -18.54 40.54
N THR A 670 26.89 -18.61 41.81
CA THR A 670 26.31 -19.54 42.80
C THR A 670 24.84 -19.20 43.08
N CYS A 671 24.07 -20.19 43.46
CA CYS A 671 22.65 -19.97 43.75
C CYS A 671 22.44 -18.99 44.90
N PRO A 672 21.73 -17.86 44.67
CA PRO A 672 21.53 -16.86 45.71
C PRO A 672 20.56 -17.31 46.81
N VAL A 673 19.84 -18.40 46.61
CA VAL A 673 18.84 -18.94 47.55
C VAL A 673 19.42 -19.96 48.50
N CYS A 674 19.99 -21.04 47.98
CA CYS A 674 20.60 -22.09 48.85
C CYS A 674 22.04 -21.76 49.28
N LYS A 675 22.67 -20.76 48.64
CA LYS A 675 24.03 -20.29 48.89
C LYS A 675 25.09 -21.41 48.86
N SER A 676 24.78 -22.57 48.27
CA SER A 676 25.70 -23.65 48.11
C SER A 676 26.89 -23.25 47.21
N PRO A 677 28.13 -23.50 47.62
CA PRO A 677 29.31 -23.11 46.86
C PRO A 677 29.49 -23.91 45.58
N THR A 678 28.84 -25.08 45.47
CA THR A 678 28.94 -26.01 44.36
C THR A 678 27.80 -25.85 43.33
N GLU A 679 26.72 -25.18 43.73
CA GLU A 679 25.52 -25.11 42.90
C GLU A 679 25.38 -23.75 42.18
N TYR A 680 25.38 -23.80 40.87
CA TYR A 680 25.19 -22.62 40.05
C TYR A 680 23.71 -22.19 39.97
N ASP A 681 23.46 -20.88 39.95
CA ASP A 681 22.16 -20.30 39.69
C ASP A 681 21.77 -20.56 38.22
N SER A 682 21.25 -21.73 37.94
CA SER A 682 20.89 -22.20 36.59
C SER A 682 19.43 -22.62 36.53
N GLN A 683 18.88 -22.71 35.30
CA GLN A 683 17.52 -23.23 35.11
C GLN A 683 17.37 -24.67 35.62
N LEU A 684 18.39 -25.51 35.45
CA LEU A 684 18.39 -26.87 35.99
C LEU A 684 18.36 -26.81 37.52
N HIS A 685 19.17 -25.96 38.16
CA HIS A 685 19.20 -25.84 39.60
C HIS A 685 17.88 -25.26 40.15
N LEU A 686 17.15 -24.44 39.41
CA LEU A 686 15.79 -24.02 39.81
C LEU A 686 14.85 -25.20 40.04
N MET A 687 15.00 -26.30 39.30
CA MET A 687 14.23 -27.52 39.50
C MET A 687 14.74 -28.35 40.71
N LEU A 688 16.04 -28.34 40.94
CA LEU A 688 16.72 -29.26 41.89
C LEU A 688 16.99 -28.60 43.24
N CYS A 689 16.91 -27.28 43.36
CA CYS A 689 17.24 -26.52 44.58
C CYS A 689 16.33 -26.95 45.75
N GLN A 690 16.91 -27.54 46.77
CA GLN A 690 16.19 -28.06 47.93
C GLN A 690 15.43 -26.96 48.67
N THR A 691 16.01 -25.76 48.81
CA THR A 691 15.37 -24.62 49.46
C THR A 691 14.12 -24.12 48.72
N LEU A 692 14.08 -24.22 47.39
CA LEU A 692 12.93 -23.87 46.59
C LEU A 692 11.85 -24.96 46.56
N ASN A 693 12.22 -26.20 46.80
CA ASN A 693 11.38 -27.40 46.62
C ASN A 693 10.96 -28.09 47.97
N VAL A 694 11.06 -27.41 49.10
CA VAL A 694 10.78 -27.94 50.43
C VAL A 694 9.40 -28.64 50.57
N ASN A 695 8.43 -28.36 49.70
CA ASN A 695 7.07 -28.89 49.78
C ASN A 695 6.69 -29.78 48.59
N ILE A 696 7.64 -30.43 47.91
CA ILE A 696 7.27 -31.42 46.88
C ILE A 696 6.87 -32.71 47.59
N VAL A 697 5.61 -33.09 47.46
CA VAL A 697 5.03 -34.31 48.07
C VAL A 697 5.78 -35.54 47.55
N ALA A 698 6.29 -36.35 48.47
CA ALA A 698 6.92 -37.61 48.14
C ALA A 698 5.89 -38.54 47.42
N GLY A 699 6.23 -38.93 46.18
CA GLY A 699 5.37 -39.84 45.37
C GLY A 699 4.91 -39.31 44.04
N LEU A 700 5.08 -38.02 43.74
CA LEU A 700 4.83 -37.48 42.41
C LEU A 700 6.05 -37.75 41.51
N LYS A 701 5.79 -38.27 40.28
CA LYS A 701 6.84 -38.42 39.25
C LYS A 701 7.31 -37.00 38.86
N ILE A 702 8.47 -36.59 39.35
CA ILE A 702 9.07 -35.30 39.04
C ILE A 702 9.51 -35.34 37.58
N PRO A 703 8.97 -34.45 36.70
CA PRO A 703 9.45 -34.37 35.32
C PRO A 703 10.91 -33.96 35.28
N THR A 704 11.66 -34.48 34.34
CA THR A 704 13.07 -34.13 34.12
C THR A 704 13.19 -32.81 33.38
N TYR A 705 14.33 -32.12 33.49
CA TYR A 705 14.58 -30.91 32.71
C TYR A 705 14.50 -31.15 31.19
N ASP A 706 14.86 -32.34 30.73
CA ASP A 706 14.81 -32.76 29.34
C ASP A 706 13.39 -32.88 28.80
N ASP A 707 12.38 -33.03 29.65
CA ASP A 707 10.97 -33.02 29.29
C ASP A 707 10.52 -31.64 28.71
N LEU A 708 11.25 -30.57 29.03
CA LEU A 708 11.03 -29.26 28.45
C LEU A 708 11.17 -29.25 26.91
N PHE A 709 12.03 -30.13 26.37
CA PHE A 709 12.34 -30.30 24.96
C PHE A 709 11.68 -31.52 24.34
N GLY A 710 11.04 -32.34 25.15
CA GLY A 710 10.39 -33.57 24.74
C GLY A 710 9.10 -33.34 23.92
N LYS A 711 8.61 -34.43 23.31
CA LYS A 711 7.34 -34.41 22.55
C LYS A 711 6.09 -34.48 23.44
N ASN A 712 6.23 -34.94 24.70
CA ASN A 712 5.10 -35.07 25.63
C ASN A 712 4.71 -33.67 26.16
N LEU A 713 3.53 -33.18 25.74
CA LEU A 713 3.03 -31.86 26.11
C LEU A 713 2.73 -31.78 27.62
N GLU A 714 2.17 -32.82 28.23
CA GLU A 714 1.83 -32.83 29.66
C GLU A 714 3.08 -32.66 30.53
N ASN A 715 4.13 -33.43 30.26
CA ASN A 715 5.41 -33.32 30.96
C ASN A 715 6.01 -31.92 30.77
N ARG A 716 5.94 -31.37 29.56
CA ARG A 716 6.41 -30.01 29.27
C ARG A 716 5.65 -28.97 30.09
N ILE A 717 4.32 -29.09 30.19
CA ILE A 717 3.49 -28.22 31.01
C ILE A 717 3.94 -28.27 32.48
N LEU A 718 4.14 -29.46 33.03
CA LEU A 718 4.58 -29.63 34.41
C LEU A 718 5.96 -29.01 34.67
N VAL A 719 6.92 -29.21 33.78
CA VAL A 719 8.26 -28.60 33.88
C VAL A 719 8.18 -27.08 33.88
N VAL A 720 7.40 -26.48 32.96
CA VAL A 720 7.26 -25.03 32.85
C VAL A 720 6.61 -24.44 34.11
N GLN A 721 5.57 -25.07 34.62
CA GLN A 721 4.89 -24.65 35.84
C GLN A 721 5.83 -24.71 37.06
N LEU A 722 6.62 -25.78 37.20
CA LEU A 722 7.59 -25.93 38.27
C LEU A 722 8.71 -24.88 38.18
N LEU A 723 9.29 -24.69 37.01
CA LEU A 723 10.31 -23.67 36.76
C LEU A 723 9.78 -22.25 37.05
N ARG A 724 8.57 -21.93 36.62
CA ARG A 724 7.96 -20.62 36.86
C ARG A 724 7.74 -20.36 38.34
N ARG A 725 7.15 -21.32 39.06
CA ARG A 725 6.94 -21.22 40.51
C ARG A 725 8.25 -20.98 41.24
N ASN A 726 9.27 -21.76 40.94
CA ASN A 726 10.56 -21.68 41.59
C ASN A 726 11.32 -20.39 41.23
N TYR A 727 11.19 -19.91 39.99
CA TYR A 727 11.75 -18.62 39.56
C TYR A 727 11.10 -17.44 40.30
N GLN A 728 9.79 -17.45 40.48
CA GLN A 728 9.07 -16.44 41.22
C GLN A 728 9.49 -16.46 42.70
N LYS A 729 9.54 -17.62 43.35
CA LYS A 729 9.99 -17.77 44.75
C LYS A 729 11.45 -17.33 44.94
N ARG A 730 12.32 -17.71 43.97
CA ARG A 730 13.71 -17.20 43.96
C ARG A 730 13.79 -15.71 43.96
N ASN A 731 13.07 -15.02 43.08
CA ASN A 731 13.09 -13.56 42.96
C ASN A 731 12.52 -12.88 44.19
N GLN A 732 11.48 -13.42 44.84
CA GLN A 732 10.93 -12.94 46.09
C GLN A 732 12.00 -13.01 47.20
N LEU A 733 12.68 -14.12 47.34
CA LEU A 733 13.73 -14.26 48.38
C LEU A 733 14.94 -13.38 48.14
N ILE A 734 15.32 -13.12 46.88
CA ILE A 734 16.39 -12.20 46.54
C ILE A 734 15.99 -10.73 46.90
N ASN A 735 14.77 -10.34 46.63
CA ASN A 735 14.28 -9.01 46.94
C ASN A 735 14.18 -8.79 48.45
N GLN A 736 13.63 -9.72 49.20
CA GLN A 736 13.59 -9.69 50.65
C GLN A 736 15.00 -9.57 51.31
N ASN A 737 16.01 -10.22 50.75
CA ASN A 737 17.40 -10.12 51.19
C ASN A 737 18.11 -8.82 50.76
N ARG A 738 17.52 -7.98 49.96
CA ARG A 738 18.02 -6.66 49.55
C ARG A 738 17.41 -5.54 50.43
N GLU A 739 16.23 -5.78 50.97
CA GLU A 739 15.52 -4.86 51.82
C GLU A 739 15.95 -4.98 53.31
N ASN A 740 16.50 -6.12 53.70
CA ASN A 740 17.19 -6.36 54.98
C ASN A 740 18.71 -6.15 54.84
#